data_8d10548e3b676d98a42e122ecef80ff3
#
_entry.id   8d10548e3b676d98a42e122ecef80ff3
#
_cell.length_a   1.000
_cell.length_b   1.000
_cell.length_c   1.000
_cell.angle_alpha   90.00
_cell.angle_beta   90.00
_cell.angle_gamma   90.00
#
_symmetry.space_group_name_H-M   'P 1'
#
loop_
_entity.id
_entity.type
_entity.pdbx_description
1 polymer ?
#
loop_
_entity_poly.entity_id
_entity_poly.type
_entity_poly.pdbx_seq_one_letter_code
_entity_poly.pdbx_strand_id
1 'polypeptide(L)'
;AAEGYYNERTLDGTDKTDYDAVVQYPFGYGLSYTDFSWSVKETSLTDGSVLEKDDTVTITVTVTNTGDVAGKDVVQLYYAPPYVDGEIEKPAISLVDFAKTPTLEPKMSADVTLSFSAYDLASYDCYDMNKNGYAAWELDESAAHTLKFMSDAHTPKADMDRDANAPGGELTYTVTKDIVWTTDPVSGNEVMNRFTGDTAYLGVPLDGSTLGQGWTYLTRAAWADSVRASEYPNLSVNVDDKAVAYSGYDSVFTEMPLFGVDAGAEYKLVLRADGTVAQNGDFTNAGVELKYNDDLMFYLADPEHYNDPDDAKWKTFLDQLTKEEIRLIVEDAGYGSKEAYGIGKNIWTDQDGPGGFNTSNFNPNNDSKLTAFPTENMVGQTWNKDLLFQMGQVIGVDAENFNMSGIYAPGVNLHKNSFGARNYEYYSEDSVLSGIYAAQFSLGAKSNGAMVYVKHLVCYDYQTIGRVWLNEQTFRETYLRPFEIAIKEGGATGLMSSFNKVGPEWTGGNHAMINDVIRGEWGFNGVVITDYQDGSTERMAMPHSLRARAGLQLNPNRGTAGRYGRIDTDSPVEMNLARLTVKDIVYAKCNVYYAAKNNTIQNEFTIEISGPRAVTYGFAWWIMLLVFINVIVFGLLIWRGIALALPLVRDVRMRKKATAGGPDDDPFGGPRKRDATEV
;
A
#
# COMPACT_ATOMS: atom_id res chain seq x y z
N ALA A 1 10.09 -13.34 12.53
CA ALA A 1 9.48 -14.42 11.73
C ALA A 1 10.48 -15.05 10.74
N ALA A 2 11.40 -14.27 10.15
CA ALA A 2 12.45 -14.82 9.29
C ALA A 2 13.50 -15.62 10.07
N GLU A 3 13.81 -15.21 11.28
CA GLU A 3 14.77 -15.89 12.16
C GLU A 3 14.47 -17.37 12.34
N GLY A 4 13.24 -17.71 12.58
CA GLY A 4 12.91 -19.07 12.89
C GLY A 4 12.84 -20.00 11.69
N TYR A 5 12.51 -19.49 10.51
CA TYR A 5 12.39 -20.35 9.32
C TYR A 5 13.75 -20.91 8.85
N TYR A 6 14.84 -20.19 9.14
CA TYR A 6 16.17 -20.53 8.68
C TYR A 6 17.06 -21.21 9.74
N ASN A 7 16.66 -21.13 11.02
CA ASN A 7 17.50 -21.66 12.11
C ASN A 7 17.56 -23.20 12.20
N GLU A 8 16.72 -23.93 11.45
CA GLU A 8 16.58 -25.36 11.71
C GLU A 8 16.95 -26.30 10.55
N ARG A 9 17.18 -25.80 9.33
CA ARG A 9 17.56 -26.68 8.22
C ARG A 9 18.65 -26.08 7.36
N THR A 10 19.79 -26.68 7.41
CA THR A 10 20.75 -26.59 6.33
C THR A 10 20.25 -27.38 5.11
N LEU A 11 20.61 -26.93 3.92
CA LEU A 11 20.35 -27.64 2.66
C LEU A 11 20.95 -29.05 2.64
N ASP A 12 21.85 -29.37 3.56
CA ASP A 12 22.51 -30.68 3.72
C ASP A 12 21.91 -31.54 4.86
N GLY A 13 20.87 -31.08 5.54
CA GLY A 13 20.17 -31.80 6.60
C GLY A 13 20.90 -31.85 7.94
N THR A 14 21.92 -31.03 8.14
CA THR A 14 22.58 -30.88 9.45
C THR A 14 21.90 -29.76 10.26
N ASP A 15 21.75 -29.96 11.58
CA ASP A 15 21.24 -28.93 12.50
C ASP A 15 22.27 -27.80 12.57
N LYS A 16 22.00 -26.72 11.86
CA LYS A 16 22.70 -25.46 12.10
C LYS A 16 21.72 -24.48 12.73
N THR A 17 21.98 -24.16 13.94
CA THR A 17 21.32 -23.10 14.71
C THR A 17 21.89 -21.72 14.37
N ASP A 18 22.60 -21.58 13.26
CA ASP A 18 23.33 -20.37 12.92
C ASP A 18 22.63 -19.64 11.77
N TYR A 19 21.89 -18.59 12.11
CA TYR A 19 21.23 -17.68 11.16
C TYR A 19 22.21 -17.17 10.10
N ASP A 20 23.43 -16.80 10.51
CA ASP A 20 24.47 -16.25 9.63
C ASP A 20 24.97 -17.27 8.60
N ALA A 21 24.73 -18.56 8.82
CA ALA A 21 25.11 -19.60 7.87
C ALA A 21 24.14 -19.71 6.68
N VAL A 22 22.93 -19.19 6.80
CA VAL A 22 21.86 -19.31 5.80
C VAL A 22 21.34 -17.98 5.27
N VAL A 23 21.47 -16.89 6.03
CA VAL A 23 21.05 -15.55 5.62
C VAL A 23 22.30 -14.71 5.33
N GLN A 24 22.43 -14.32 4.08
CA GLN A 24 23.56 -13.49 3.62
C GLN A 24 23.34 -12.01 3.94
N TYR A 25 22.12 -11.54 3.85
CA TYR A 25 21.74 -10.14 4.04
C TYR A 25 20.52 -10.08 4.95
N PRO A 26 20.70 -9.86 6.26
CA PRO A 26 19.59 -9.68 7.18
C PRO A 26 18.81 -8.41 6.89
N PHE A 27 17.59 -8.33 7.43
CA PHE A 27 16.77 -7.12 7.33
C PHE A 27 17.53 -5.90 7.87
N GLY A 28 17.54 -4.82 7.13
CA GLY A 28 18.27 -3.59 7.50
C GLY A 28 19.73 -3.56 7.05
N TYR A 29 20.27 -4.68 6.53
CA TYR A 29 21.65 -4.71 6.05
C TYR A 29 21.87 -3.74 4.87
N GLY A 30 23.00 -3.04 4.90
CA GLY A 30 23.41 -2.14 3.84
C GLY A 30 24.93 -2.04 3.72
N LEU A 31 25.38 -1.66 2.52
CA LEU A 31 26.79 -1.36 2.24
C LEU A 31 26.98 0.13 2.01
N SER A 32 28.11 0.65 2.44
CA SER A 32 28.53 2.02 2.18
C SER A 32 29.93 2.06 1.61
N TYR A 33 30.24 3.11 0.84
CA TYR A 33 31.61 3.40 0.36
C TYR A 33 32.42 4.20 1.40
N THR A 34 31.84 4.49 2.55
CA THR A 34 32.48 5.27 3.63
C THR A 34 31.98 4.75 4.98
N ASP A 35 32.65 5.12 6.05
CA ASP A 35 32.33 4.70 7.40
C ASP A 35 31.65 5.81 8.18
N PHE A 36 30.78 5.42 9.13
CA PHE A 36 30.02 6.36 9.96
C PHE A 36 30.07 5.95 11.42
N SER A 37 30.25 6.93 12.30
CA SER A 37 30.04 6.77 13.75
C SER A 37 28.78 7.51 14.19
N TRP A 38 28.12 6.97 15.23
CA TRP A 38 26.91 7.55 15.82
C TRP A 38 27.16 7.93 17.27
N SER A 39 26.50 9.01 17.73
CA SER A 39 26.40 9.36 19.15
C SER A 39 25.01 9.88 19.47
N VAL A 40 24.44 9.50 20.59
CA VAL A 40 23.17 10.06 21.06
C VAL A 40 23.42 11.43 21.63
N LYS A 41 23.02 12.46 20.91
CA LYS A 41 23.17 13.86 21.31
C LYS A 41 22.25 14.21 22.48
N GLU A 42 21.00 13.82 22.37
CA GLU A 42 19.96 14.06 23.36
C GLU A 42 18.82 13.05 23.25
N THR A 43 18.14 12.83 24.34
CA THR A 43 16.89 12.06 24.41
C THR A 43 15.92 12.75 25.37
N SER A 44 14.62 12.75 25.01
CA SER A 44 13.59 13.33 25.87
C SER A 44 13.37 12.52 27.15
N LEU A 45 13.70 11.22 27.14
CA LEU A 45 13.64 10.33 28.29
C LEU A 45 15.00 9.62 28.44
N THR A 46 15.70 9.84 29.56
CA THR A 46 17.05 9.32 29.75
C THR A 46 17.05 7.83 30.07
N ASP A 47 18.18 7.17 29.81
CA ASP A 47 18.40 5.77 30.15
C ASP A 47 18.11 5.49 31.63
N GLY A 48 17.49 4.36 31.93
CA GLY A 48 17.04 3.95 33.27
C GLY A 48 15.79 4.65 33.79
N SER A 49 15.17 5.55 33.01
CA SER A 49 13.93 6.22 33.43
C SER A 49 12.71 5.29 33.38
N VAL A 50 11.66 5.70 34.11
CA VAL A 50 10.35 5.06 34.00
C VAL A 50 9.67 5.55 32.75
N LEU A 51 9.16 4.61 31.94
CA LEU A 51 8.31 4.86 30.78
C LEU A 51 6.85 4.80 31.21
N GLU A 52 6.12 5.86 30.94
CA GLU A 52 4.71 6.00 31.29
C GLU A 52 3.82 5.83 30.04
N LYS A 53 2.53 5.59 30.27
CA LYS A 53 1.54 5.25 29.21
C LYS A 53 1.49 6.25 28.06
N ASP A 54 1.56 7.54 28.37
CA ASP A 54 1.37 8.63 27.41
C ASP A 54 2.70 9.23 26.92
N ASP A 55 3.82 8.59 27.26
CA ASP A 55 5.13 9.08 26.84
C ASP A 55 5.34 8.93 25.33
N THR A 56 5.90 9.98 24.76
CA THR A 56 6.53 9.97 23.43
C THR A 56 8.00 10.28 23.60
N VAL A 57 8.85 9.34 23.23
CA VAL A 57 10.30 9.47 23.33
C VAL A 57 10.85 9.96 22.00
N THR A 58 11.66 11.03 22.08
CA THR A 58 12.39 11.58 20.94
C THR A 58 13.88 11.46 21.19
N ILE A 59 14.61 10.93 20.22
CA ILE A 59 16.05 10.68 20.31
C ILE A 59 16.73 11.38 19.13
N THR A 60 17.66 12.28 19.43
CA THR A 60 18.51 12.91 18.41
C THR A 60 19.86 12.22 18.39
N VAL A 61 20.23 11.71 17.23
CA VAL A 61 21.51 11.03 16.98
C VAL A 61 22.36 11.87 16.04
N THR A 62 23.57 12.20 16.46
CA THR A 62 24.58 12.79 15.61
C THR A 62 25.30 11.69 14.84
N VAL A 63 25.26 11.73 13.53
CA VAL A 63 25.97 10.83 12.63
C VAL A 63 27.14 11.55 12.00
N THR A 64 28.34 10.99 12.11
CA THR A 64 29.58 11.57 11.55
C THR A 64 30.14 10.64 10.48
N ASN A 65 30.41 11.16 9.30
CA ASN A 65 31.17 10.45 8.27
C ASN A 65 32.64 10.40 8.67
N THR A 66 33.12 9.24 9.10
CA THR A 66 34.50 9.03 9.56
C THR A 66 35.46 8.65 8.44
N GLY A 67 34.94 8.26 7.28
CA GLY A 67 35.72 7.87 6.12
C GLY A 67 36.15 9.05 5.24
N ASP A 68 36.51 8.75 4.00
CA ASP A 68 37.14 9.69 3.06
C ASP A 68 36.28 9.97 1.81
N VAL A 69 35.08 9.40 1.72
CA VAL A 69 34.14 9.58 0.59
C VAL A 69 32.82 10.11 1.14
N ALA A 70 32.15 10.98 0.37
CA ALA A 70 30.81 11.46 0.74
C ALA A 70 29.79 10.32 0.68
N GLY A 71 28.88 10.28 1.65
CA GLY A 71 27.87 9.22 1.76
C GLY A 71 26.71 9.60 2.65
N LYS A 72 25.74 8.67 2.74
CA LYS A 72 24.60 8.74 3.64
C LYS A 72 24.56 7.49 4.50
N ASP A 73 24.06 7.62 5.72
CA ASP A 73 23.83 6.50 6.64
C ASP A 73 22.38 6.46 7.10
N VAL A 74 21.97 5.32 7.66
CA VAL A 74 20.63 5.11 8.21
C VAL A 74 20.75 4.70 9.66
N VAL A 75 20.28 5.55 10.56
CA VAL A 75 20.14 5.19 11.96
C VAL A 75 18.90 4.33 12.11
N GLN A 76 19.07 3.13 12.67
CA GLN A 76 18.01 2.16 12.89
C GLN A 76 17.86 1.91 14.40
N LEU A 77 16.63 2.06 14.90
CA LEU A 77 16.28 1.83 16.29
C LEU A 77 15.38 0.62 16.40
N TYR A 78 15.81 -0.36 17.17
CA TYR A 78 15.08 -1.59 17.41
C TYR A 78 14.72 -1.74 18.89
N TYR A 79 13.61 -2.40 19.14
CA TYR A 79 13.15 -2.77 20.47
C TYR A 79 13.37 -4.25 20.74
N ALA A 80 14.01 -4.57 21.85
CA ALA A 80 14.16 -5.91 22.38
C ALA A 80 13.28 -6.02 23.64
N PRO A 81 12.07 -6.56 23.53
CA PRO A 81 11.14 -6.67 24.64
C PRO A 81 11.62 -7.69 25.68
N PRO A 82 11.30 -7.48 26.97
CA PRO A 82 11.39 -8.53 27.96
C PRO A 82 10.49 -9.70 27.54
N TYR A 83 10.98 -10.93 27.67
CA TYR A 83 10.25 -12.13 27.25
C TYR A 83 10.30 -13.20 28.32
N VAL A 84 9.16 -13.74 28.67
CA VAL A 84 8.99 -14.87 29.57
C VAL A 84 8.12 -15.91 28.87
N ASP A 85 8.59 -17.16 28.82
CA ASP A 85 7.84 -18.25 28.20
C ASP A 85 6.52 -18.51 28.96
N GLY A 86 5.42 -18.61 28.23
CA GLY A 86 4.08 -18.80 28.78
C GLY A 86 3.35 -17.51 29.18
N GLU A 87 3.95 -16.35 28.94
CA GLU A 87 3.30 -15.03 29.02
C GLU A 87 2.95 -14.51 27.61
N ILE A 88 2.72 -13.19 27.44
CA ILE A 88 2.43 -12.59 26.14
C ILE A 88 3.60 -12.89 25.18
N GLU A 89 3.28 -13.43 24.01
CA GLU A 89 4.28 -13.75 23.00
C GLU A 89 4.91 -12.45 22.44
N LYS A 90 6.23 -12.44 22.29
CA LYS A 90 6.97 -11.26 21.84
C LYS A 90 8.11 -11.63 20.90
N PRO A 91 8.41 -10.81 19.88
CA PRO A 91 9.57 -11.01 19.02
C PRO A 91 10.88 -10.86 19.81
N ALA A 92 11.97 -11.41 19.29
CA ALA A 92 13.30 -11.19 19.87
C ALA A 92 13.75 -9.73 19.73
N ILE A 93 13.38 -9.14 18.58
CA ILE A 93 13.68 -7.77 18.23
C ILE A 93 12.66 -7.28 17.18
N SER A 94 12.29 -6.01 17.22
CA SER A 94 11.42 -5.38 16.24
C SER A 94 11.90 -3.98 15.89
N LEU A 95 11.77 -3.56 14.64
CA LEU A 95 12.03 -2.19 14.23
C LEU A 95 11.04 -1.25 14.93
N VAL A 96 11.56 -0.14 15.46
CA VAL A 96 10.74 0.93 16.07
C VAL A 96 10.67 2.14 15.15
N ASP A 97 11.84 2.65 14.79
CA ASP A 97 11.94 3.80 13.91
C ASP A 97 13.31 3.83 13.21
N PHE A 98 13.42 4.61 12.15
CA PHE A 98 14.67 4.83 11.42
C PHE A 98 14.73 6.23 10.82
N ALA A 99 15.96 6.73 10.62
CA ALA A 99 16.16 8.02 9.99
C ALA A 99 17.42 8.01 9.11
N LYS A 100 17.33 8.60 7.93
CA LYS A 100 18.42 8.68 6.98
C LYS A 100 19.06 10.07 6.98
N THR A 101 20.40 10.11 6.98
CA THR A 101 21.15 11.37 6.93
C THR A 101 21.03 12.04 5.56
N PRO A 102 21.22 13.36 5.45
CA PRO A 102 21.63 13.97 4.21
C PRO A 102 22.98 13.41 3.75
N THR A 103 23.43 13.78 2.55
CA THR A 103 24.80 13.44 2.13
C THR A 103 25.81 14.16 3.03
N LEU A 104 26.66 13.38 3.68
CA LEU A 104 27.74 13.89 4.54
C LEU A 104 29.07 13.81 3.80
N GLU A 105 29.71 14.96 3.61
CA GLU A 105 31.08 15.02 3.16
C GLU A 105 32.03 14.37 4.19
N PRO A 106 33.24 13.97 3.81
CA PRO A 106 34.23 13.42 4.74
C PRO A 106 34.40 14.28 5.99
N LYS A 107 34.33 13.68 7.17
CA LYS A 107 34.47 14.31 8.48
C LYS A 107 33.35 15.30 8.87
N MET A 108 32.28 15.36 8.06
CA MET A 108 31.10 16.14 8.41
C MET A 108 30.07 15.32 9.17
N SER A 109 29.26 16.00 9.94
CA SER A 109 28.21 15.41 10.77
C SER A 109 26.86 16.04 10.47
N ALA A 110 25.79 15.28 10.72
CA ALA A 110 24.43 15.78 10.79
C ALA A 110 23.66 15.08 11.90
N ASP A 111 22.67 15.76 12.43
CA ASP A 111 21.73 15.19 13.38
C ASP A 111 20.53 14.59 12.64
N VAL A 112 20.07 13.43 13.12
CA VAL A 112 18.80 12.82 12.73
C VAL A 112 18.00 12.54 13.97
N THR A 113 16.67 12.55 13.83
CA THR A 113 15.74 12.37 14.95
C THR A 113 14.91 11.14 14.73
N LEU A 114 14.78 10.33 15.78
CA LEU A 114 13.91 9.17 15.90
C LEU A 114 12.83 9.47 16.93
N SER A 115 11.65 8.92 16.78
CA SER A 115 10.55 9.11 17.72
C SER A 115 9.66 7.89 17.81
N PHE A 116 9.17 7.57 18.99
CA PHE A 116 8.19 6.52 19.24
C PHE A 116 7.37 6.84 20.49
N SER A 117 6.17 6.29 20.55
CA SER A 117 5.32 6.32 21.75
C SER A 117 5.48 5.04 22.56
N ALA A 118 5.11 5.07 23.84
CA ALA A 118 5.07 3.85 24.66
C ALA A 118 4.16 2.77 24.04
N TYR A 119 3.09 3.18 23.33
CA TYR A 119 2.18 2.29 22.62
C TYR A 119 2.88 1.50 21.48
N ASP A 120 3.88 2.08 20.82
CA ASP A 120 4.62 1.41 19.74
C ASP A 120 5.47 0.24 20.23
N LEU A 121 5.70 0.13 21.54
CA LEU A 121 6.41 -0.97 22.18
C LEU A 121 5.46 -2.05 22.73
N ALA A 122 4.15 -1.81 22.71
CA ALA A 122 3.16 -2.73 23.29
C ALA A 122 2.97 -3.97 22.42
N SER A 123 2.64 -5.09 23.07
CA SER A 123 2.20 -6.32 22.45
C SER A 123 0.70 -6.54 22.70
N TYR A 124 0.00 -7.20 21.77
CA TYR A 124 -1.42 -7.44 21.91
C TYR A 124 -1.71 -8.75 22.65
N ASP A 125 -2.22 -8.66 23.89
CA ASP A 125 -2.61 -9.83 24.67
C ASP A 125 -4.00 -10.34 24.25
N CYS A 126 -4.05 -11.21 23.26
CA CYS A 126 -5.31 -11.78 22.80
C CYS A 126 -5.83 -12.93 23.69
N TYR A 127 -5.04 -13.44 24.61
CA TYR A 127 -5.38 -14.58 25.46
C TYR A 127 -5.54 -14.23 26.94
N ASP A 128 -5.46 -12.95 27.31
CA ASP A 128 -5.44 -12.50 28.71
C ASP A 128 -4.37 -13.24 29.52
N MET A 129 -3.15 -13.28 28.97
CA MET A 129 -2.00 -13.96 29.58
C MET A 129 -1.60 -13.29 30.89
N ASN A 130 -1.73 -11.96 30.98
CA ASN A 130 -1.52 -11.18 32.19
C ASN A 130 -2.68 -11.28 33.20
N LYS A 131 -3.78 -11.96 32.85
CA LYS A 131 -4.93 -12.25 33.73
C LYS A 131 -5.54 -10.98 34.34
N ASN A 132 -5.57 -9.91 33.59
CA ASN A 132 -6.15 -8.63 33.99
C ASN A 132 -7.61 -8.45 33.53
N GLY A 133 -8.14 -9.43 32.76
CA GLY A 133 -9.50 -9.46 32.26
C GLY A 133 -9.73 -8.70 30.98
N TYR A 134 -8.65 -8.28 30.30
CA TYR A 134 -8.70 -7.55 29.02
C TYR A 134 -8.00 -8.33 27.90
N ALA A 135 -8.48 -8.15 26.70
CA ALA A 135 -7.71 -8.38 25.48
C ALA A 135 -7.35 -7.00 24.91
N ALA A 136 -6.10 -6.62 25.04
CA ALA A 136 -5.67 -5.25 24.84
C ALA A 136 -4.19 -5.17 24.40
N TRP A 137 -3.74 -4.00 24.02
CA TRP A 137 -2.32 -3.72 23.87
C TRP A 137 -1.71 -3.52 25.25
N GLU A 138 -0.61 -4.19 25.52
CA GLU A 138 0.02 -4.19 26.84
C GLU A 138 1.53 -4.03 26.77
N LEU A 139 2.06 -3.35 27.78
CA LEU A 139 3.48 -3.23 28.03
C LEU A 139 3.72 -3.69 29.47
N ASP A 140 4.39 -4.82 29.63
CA ASP A 140 4.51 -5.52 30.90
C ASP A 140 5.38 -4.75 31.89
N GLU A 141 5.10 -4.92 33.20
CA GLU A 141 6.02 -4.52 34.27
C GLU A 141 7.38 -5.18 34.03
N SER A 142 8.40 -4.37 33.87
CA SER A 142 9.79 -4.84 33.72
C SER A 142 10.78 -3.72 33.97
N ALA A 143 11.97 -4.09 34.40
CA ALA A 143 13.11 -3.19 34.51
C ALA A 143 13.94 -3.06 33.24
N ALA A 144 13.54 -3.76 32.15
CA ALA A 144 14.40 -3.91 30.97
C ALA A 144 13.63 -3.89 29.63
N HIS A 145 12.96 -2.78 29.36
CA HIS A 145 12.49 -2.48 28.00
C HIS A 145 13.64 -1.83 27.23
N THR A 146 14.34 -2.62 26.42
CA THR A 146 15.61 -2.20 25.84
C THR A 146 15.46 -1.81 24.36
N LEU A 147 15.89 -0.60 24.07
CA LEU A 147 16.04 -0.08 22.70
C LEU A 147 17.50 -0.19 22.28
N LYS A 148 17.74 -0.62 21.06
CA LYS A 148 19.07 -0.88 20.52
C LYS A 148 19.31 -0.12 19.23
N PHE A 149 20.46 0.54 19.15
CA PHE A 149 20.95 1.10 17.90
C PHE A 149 21.69 0.03 17.10
N MET A 150 21.13 -0.30 15.93
CA MET A 150 21.59 -1.45 15.15
C MET A 150 22.01 -1.03 13.74
N SER A 151 22.98 -1.76 13.17
CA SER A 151 23.34 -1.63 11.75
C SER A 151 22.39 -2.40 10.84
N ASP A 152 21.81 -3.46 11.37
CA ASP A 152 20.76 -4.30 10.78
C ASP A 152 20.06 -5.06 11.93
N ALA A 153 19.05 -5.85 11.64
CA ALA A 153 18.25 -6.55 12.66
C ALA A 153 19.04 -7.51 13.58
N HIS A 154 20.27 -7.87 13.21
CA HIS A 154 21.09 -8.82 13.95
C HIS A 154 22.39 -8.21 14.48
N THR A 155 22.82 -7.08 13.94
CA THR A 155 24.14 -6.50 14.19
C THR A 155 24.03 -5.16 14.91
N PRO A 156 24.41 -5.07 16.21
CA PRO A 156 24.53 -3.80 16.90
C PRO A 156 25.50 -2.86 16.20
N LYS A 157 25.23 -1.56 16.25
CA LYS A 157 26.13 -0.56 15.68
C LYS A 157 27.47 -0.56 16.42
N ALA A 158 28.53 -0.95 15.73
CA ALA A 158 29.86 -1.12 16.34
C ALA A 158 30.51 0.24 16.68
N ASP A 159 30.43 1.20 15.75
CA ASP A 159 31.02 2.53 15.88
C ASP A 159 30.01 3.52 16.47
N MET A 160 29.46 3.18 17.63
CA MET A 160 28.64 4.07 18.41
C MET A 160 29.45 4.62 19.57
N ASP A 161 29.45 5.96 19.69
CA ASP A 161 30.04 6.61 20.84
C ASP A 161 29.14 6.36 22.06
N ARG A 162 29.67 5.59 22.99
CA ARG A 162 28.97 5.10 24.18
C ARG A 162 29.05 6.15 25.30
N ASP A 163 28.47 7.31 25.02
CA ASP A 163 28.44 8.39 25.99
C ASP A 163 27.38 8.16 27.09
N ALA A 164 27.23 9.16 27.96
CA ALA A 164 26.32 9.08 29.11
C ALA A 164 24.83 8.98 28.70
N ASN A 165 24.49 9.27 27.45
CA ASN A 165 23.10 9.28 26.96
C ASN A 165 22.63 7.92 26.47
N ALA A 166 23.53 7.06 25.97
CA ALA A 166 23.22 5.70 25.55
C ALA A 166 24.39 4.74 25.83
N PRO A 167 24.60 4.37 27.10
CA PRO A 167 25.71 3.50 27.48
C PRO A 167 25.62 2.16 26.77
N GLY A 168 26.63 1.82 26.01
CA GLY A 168 26.66 0.56 25.25
C GLY A 168 25.91 0.56 23.93
N GLY A 169 25.35 1.70 23.50
CA GLY A 169 24.51 1.78 22.29
C GLY A 169 23.09 1.30 22.51
N GLU A 170 22.64 1.31 23.76
CA GLU A 170 21.30 0.88 24.18
C GLU A 170 20.68 1.94 25.10
N LEU A 171 19.36 1.99 25.10
CA LEU A 171 18.55 2.73 26.07
C LEU A 171 17.59 1.74 26.73
N THR A 172 17.56 1.71 28.05
CA THR A 172 16.71 0.80 28.80
C THR A 172 15.75 1.60 29.64
N TYR A 173 14.46 1.29 29.54
CA TYR A 173 13.40 1.90 30.33
C TYR A 173 12.78 0.89 31.31
N THR A 174 12.29 1.39 32.41
CA THR A 174 11.57 0.61 33.41
C THR A 174 10.08 0.90 33.30
N VAL A 175 9.27 -0.17 33.26
CA VAL A 175 7.82 -0.09 33.45
C VAL A 175 7.50 -0.65 34.83
N THR A 176 6.96 0.18 35.70
CA THR A 176 6.79 -0.15 37.16
C THR A 176 5.51 -0.91 37.47
N LYS A 177 4.60 -1.01 36.51
CA LYS A 177 3.36 -1.82 36.49
C LYS A 177 2.91 -1.97 35.07
N ASP A 178 2.17 -3.03 34.77
CA ASP A 178 1.62 -3.23 33.45
C ASP A 178 0.83 -2.02 32.97
N ILE A 179 1.12 -1.60 31.74
CA ILE A 179 0.39 -0.54 31.06
C ILE A 179 -0.56 -1.19 30.06
N VAL A 180 -1.85 -0.91 30.21
CA VAL A 180 -2.90 -1.54 29.39
C VAL A 180 -3.64 -0.46 28.61
N TRP A 181 -3.75 -0.62 27.27
CA TRP A 181 -4.55 0.21 26.40
C TRP A 181 -5.83 -0.52 26.02
N THR A 182 -6.87 -0.30 26.81
CA THR A 182 -8.25 -0.76 26.51
C THR A 182 -8.98 0.16 25.55
N THR A 183 -8.34 1.23 25.16
CA THR A 183 -8.79 2.17 24.12
C THR A 183 -7.63 2.52 23.21
N ASP A 184 -7.93 2.66 21.94
CA ASP A 184 -6.95 3.10 20.94
C ASP A 184 -6.50 4.54 21.22
N PRO A 185 -5.18 4.82 21.25
CA PRO A 185 -4.68 6.14 21.67
C PRO A 185 -4.98 7.26 20.67
N VAL A 186 -5.28 6.93 19.41
CA VAL A 186 -5.57 7.93 18.38
C VAL A 186 -7.06 8.18 18.25
N SER A 187 -7.86 7.12 18.13
CA SER A 187 -9.31 7.22 17.94
C SER A 187 -10.08 7.38 19.26
N GLY A 188 -9.54 6.92 20.38
CA GLY A 188 -10.21 6.83 21.67
C GLY A 188 -11.25 5.70 21.77
N ASN A 189 -11.37 4.86 20.75
CA ASN A 189 -12.35 3.78 20.71
C ASN A 189 -11.87 2.54 21.47
N GLU A 190 -12.82 1.70 21.86
CA GLU A 190 -12.56 0.49 22.63
C GLU A 190 -11.75 -0.54 21.85
N VAL A 191 -10.71 -1.09 22.49
CA VAL A 191 -9.86 -2.18 22.02
C VAL A 191 -10.28 -3.47 22.70
N MET A 192 -10.56 -4.50 21.93
CA MET A 192 -10.90 -5.84 22.43
C MET A 192 -10.73 -6.89 21.31
N ASN A 193 -10.72 -8.18 21.67
CA ASN A 193 -10.75 -9.26 20.69
C ASN A 193 -12.00 -9.17 19.81
N ARG A 194 -11.78 -9.21 18.51
CA ARG A 194 -12.87 -9.16 17.51
C ARG A 194 -13.04 -10.47 16.76
N PHE A 195 -12.09 -11.40 16.89
CA PHE A 195 -12.04 -12.64 16.11
C PHE A 195 -12.23 -13.88 17.00
N THR A 196 -12.76 -13.74 18.21
CA THR A 196 -12.99 -14.81 19.17
C THR A 196 -14.47 -15.09 19.38
N GLY A 197 -14.79 -16.29 19.90
CA GLY A 197 -16.10 -16.67 20.40
C GLY A 197 -17.01 -17.32 19.37
N ASP A 198 -18.31 -17.43 19.74
CA ASP A 198 -19.35 -18.08 18.95
C ASP A 198 -19.68 -17.39 17.63
N THR A 199 -19.11 -16.24 17.39
CA THR A 199 -19.09 -15.59 16.06
C THR A 199 -18.12 -16.34 15.14
N ALA A 200 -18.25 -17.68 15.11
CA ALA A 200 -17.48 -18.57 14.23
C ALA A 200 -17.56 -18.20 12.75
N TYR A 201 -18.40 -17.24 12.40
CA TYR A 201 -18.57 -16.70 11.06
C TYR A 201 -17.46 -15.75 10.64
N LEU A 202 -16.87 -15.05 11.59
CA LEU A 202 -16.00 -13.92 11.32
C LEU A 202 -14.59 -14.16 11.87
N GLY A 203 -14.45 -15.19 12.71
CA GLY A 203 -13.23 -15.42 13.45
C GLY A 203 -12.25 -16.30 12.71
N VAL A 204 -11.02 -15.88 12.75
CA VAL A 204 -9.90 -16.82 12.75
C VAL A 204 -10.14 -17.74 13.94
N PRO A 205 -10.16 -19.09 13.79
CA PRO A 205 -10.24 -19.98 14.96
C PRO A 205 -8.93 -19.86 15.72
N LEU A 206 -8.92 -18.99 16.70
CA LEU A 206 -7.71 -18.55 17.38
C LEU A 206 -7.17 -19.56 18.39
N ASP A 207 -8.07 -20.43 18.90
CA ASP A 207 -7.74 -21.40 19.94
C ASP A 207 -7.47 -22.82 19.42
N GLY A 208 -7.48 -23.02 18.11
CA GLY A 208 -7.33 -24.35 17.51
C GLY A 208 -8.42 -25.35 17.90
N SER A 209 -9.23 -25.06 18.93
CA SER A 209 -10.26 -25.98 19.48
C SER A 209 -11.43 -26.17 18.53
N THR A 210 -11.75 -25.16 17.74
CA THR A 210 -12.85 -25.15 16.78
C THR A 210 -12.60 -26.05 15.55
N LEU A 211 -11.35 -26.40 15.27
CA LEU A 211 -11.00 -27.30 14.17
C LEU A 211 -10.87 -28.77 14.61
N GLY A 212 -11.02 -29.07 15.91
CA GLY A 212 -10.97 -30.43 16.45
C GLY A 212 -9.60 -31.12 16.36
N GLN A 213 -8.58 -30.38 16.04
CA GLN A 213 -7.18 -30.79 15.95
C GLN A 213 -6.42 -29.86 16.86
N GLY A 214 -5.68 -30.34 17.81
CA GLY A 214 -4.88 -29.52 18.73
C GLY A 214 -3.80 -28.72 18.03
N TRP A 215 -4.18 -27.62 17.40
CA TRP A 215 -3.27 -26.68 16.74
C TRP A 215 -2.54 -25.88 17.80
N THR A 216 -1.23 -25.89 17.74
CA THR A 216 -0.40 -25.02 18.55
C THR A 216 0.13 -23.92 17.64
N TYR A 217 -0.11 -22.67 18.00
CA TYR A 217 0.52 -21.55 17.32
C TYR A 217 2.01 -21.54 17.63
N LEU A 218 2.80 -21.02 16.68
CA LEU A 218 4.22 -20.84 16.84
C LEU A 218 4.49 -19.87 17.98
N THR A 219 5.35 -20.26 18.92
CA THR A 219 5.85 -19.40 19.97
C THR A 219 7.36 -19.27 19.85
N ARG A 220 7.95 -18.23 20.39
CA ARG A 220 9.40 -18.03 20.42
C ARG A 220 10.11 -19.17 21.14
N ALA A 221 9.56 -19.66 22.24
CA ALA A 221 10.12 -20.73 23.03
C ALA A 221 9.99 -22.11 22.36
N ALA A 222 8.87 -22.36 21.68
CA ALA A 222 8.56 -23.64 21.03
C ALA A 222 8.89 -23.66 19.53
N TRP A 223 9.63 -22.69 19.03
CA TRP A 223 9.94 -22.55 17.61
C TRP A 223 10.56 -23.82 17.02
N ALA A 224 11.56 -24.37 17.70
CA ALA A 224 12.27 -25.58 17.26
C ALA A 224 11.35 -26.80 17.14
N ASP A 225 10.35 -26.93 17.99
CA ASP A 225 9.41 -28.06 18.00
C ASP A 225 8.25 -27.89 16.99
N SER A 226 7.94 -26.64 16.63
CA SER A 226 6.80 -26.30 15.80
C SER A 226 7.06 -26.32 14.29
N VAL A 227 8.31 -26.27 13.83
CA VAL A 227 8.69 -26.20 12.41
C VAL A 227 8.92 -27.55 11.75
N ARG A 228 8.74 -28.67 12.44
CA ARG A 228 8.85 -29.99 11.84
C ARG A 228 7.71 -30.27 10.86
N ALA A 229 7.90 -29.84 9.62
CA ALA A 229 6.93 -29.96 8.50
C ALA A 229 6.40 -31.40 8.27
N SER A 230 7.05 -32.43 8.84
CA SER A 230 6.60 -33.82 8.76
C SER A 230 5.48 -34.17 9.72
N GLU A 231 5.18 -33.32 10.69
CA GLU A 231 4.16 -33.54 11.73
C GLU A 231 2.87 -32.74 11.48
N TYR A 232 2.86 -31.82 10.52
CA TYR A 232 1.64 -31.10 10.16
C TYR A 232 0.75 -31.98 9.29
N PRO A 233 -0.41 -32.41 9.80
CA PRO A 233 -1.38 -33.09 8.94
C PRO A 233 -1.75 -32.16 7.79
N ASN A 234 -1.95 -32.74 6.64
CA ASN A 234 -2.30 -32.05 5.41
C ASN A 234 -3.52 -31.12 5.66
N LEU A 235 -3.27 -29.83 5.83
CA LEU A 235 -4.25 -28.80 6.18
C LEU A 235 -5.45 -28.70 5.23
N SER A 236 -5.37 -29.37 4.10
CA SER A 236 -6.38 -29.31 3.05
C SER A 236 -7.65 -30.12 3.36
N VAL A 237 -7.66 -30.98 4.36
CA VAL A 237 -8.73 -31.99 4.46
C VAL A 237 -9.85 -31.63 5.44
N ASN A 238 -9.60 -30.88 6.51
CA ASN A 238 -10.59 -30.73 7.59
C ASN A 238 -11.19 -29.32 7.73
N VAL A 239 -10.77 -28.38 6.92
CA VAL A 239 -11.36 -27.04 6.88
C VAL A 239 -12.66 -27.03 6.07
N ASP A 240 -12.84 -28.05 5.23
CA ASP A 240 -13.93 -28.09 4.25
C ASP A 240 -15.31 -28.26 4.86
N ASP A 241 -15.47 -28.96 6.00
CA ASP A 241 -16.80 -29.18 6.57
C ASP A 241 -17.44 -27.91 7.14
N LYS A 242 -16.64 -27.02 7.75
CA LYS A 242 -17.14 -25.70 8.17
C LYS A 242 -17.14 -24.68 7.03
N ALA A 243 -16.16 -24.72 6.15
CA ALA A 243 -16.15 -23.89 4.95
C ALA A 243 -17.26 -24.24 3.97
N VAL A 244 -17.68 -25.50 3.93
CA VAL A 244 -18.86 -25.96 3.18
C VAL A 244 -20.16 -25.51 3.86
N ALA A 245 -20.22 -25.48 5.21
CA ALA A 245 -21.35 -24.88 5.92
C ALA A 245 -21.54 -23.40 5.63
N TYR A 246 -20.43 -22.68 5.32
CA TYR A 246 -20.45 -21.27 4.88
C TYR A 246 -20.72 -21.08 3.39
N SER A 247 -20.77 -22.12 2.59
CA SER A 247 -21.26 -22.06 1.21
C SER A 247 -22.78 -21.96 1.12
N GLY A 248 -23.49 -22.13 2.24
CA GLY A 248 -24.89 -21.78 2.40
C GLY A 248 -25.09 -20.28 2.47
N TYR A 249 -24.87 -19.64 1.36
CA TYR A 249 -24.79 -18.22 1.08
C TYR A 249 -25.98 -17.39 1.64
N ASP A 250 -27.16 -17.97 1.69
CA ASP A 250 -28.40 -17.27 2.07
C ASP A 250 -28.59 -17.14 3.60
N SER A 251 -28.00 -18.00 4.42
CA SER A 251 -28.18 -17.97 5.86
C SER A 251 -27.23 -17.01 6.59
N VAL A 252 -26.01 -16.86 6.07
CA VAL A 252 -24.99 -15.99 6.68
C VAL A 252 -25.34 -14.52 6.53
N PHE A 253 -25.98 -14.13 5.41
CA PHE A 253 -26.34 -12.74 5.16
C PHE A 253 -27.47 -12.20 5.99
N THR A 254 -28.35 -13.05 6.51
CA THR A 254 -29.48 -12.62 7.33
C THR A 254 -29.09 -12.33 8.78
N GLU A 255 -27.94 -12.84 9.22
CA GLU A 255 -27.49 -12.76 10.62
C GLU A 255 -26.38 -11.72 10.84
N MET A 256 -25.78 -11.18 9.78
CA MET A 256 -24.74 -10.17 9.92
C MET A 256 -25.32 -8.84 10.43
N PRO A 257 -24.64 -8.16 11.36
CA PRO A 257 -25.07 -6.84 11.83
C PRO A 257 -25.17 -5.83 10.67
N LEU A 258 -26.23 -5.05 10.67
CA LEU A 258 -26.49 -4.02 9.67
C LEU A 258 -26.04 -2.66 10.23
N PHE A 259 -24.76 -2.41 10.27
CA PHE A 259 -24.22 -1.18 10.87
C PHE A 259 -24.79 0.09 10.24
N GLY A 260 -25.43 0.92 11.10
CA GLY A 260 -25.95 2.22 10.69
C GLY A 260 -27.07 2.13 9.63
N VAL A 261 -27.57 0.93 9.34
CA VAL A 261 -28.65 0.70 8.40
C VAL A 261 -29.91 0.36 9.16
N ASP A 262 -30.94 1.19 9.05
CA ASP A 262 -32.27 0.82 9.46
C ASP A 262 -32.83 -0.19 8.45
N ALA A 263 -32.87 -1.47 8.85
CA ALA A 263 -33.36 -2.57 8.01
C ALA A 263 -34.84 -2.40 7.61
N GLY A 264 -35.58 -1.54 8.33
CA GLY A 264 -36.98 -1.18 8.05
C GLY A 264 -37.15 0.10 7.24
N ALA A 265 -36.06 0.86 6.98
CA ALA A 265 -36.18 2.10 6.23
C ALA A 265 -36.40 1.82 4.74
N GLU A 266 -37.50 2.28 4.20
CA GLU A 266 -37.71 2.30 2.76
C GLU A 266 -36.71 3.26 2.11
N TYR A 267 -35.99 2.80 1.10
CA TYR A 267 -35.24 3.65 0.22
C TYR A 267 -36.20 4.59 -0.54
N LYS A 268 -36.10 5.87 -0.28
CA LYS A 268 -36.91 6.85 -1.00
C LYS A 268 -36.27 7.19 -2.34
N LEU A 269 -36.94 6.81 -3.43
CA LEU A 269 -36.59 7.30 -4.74
C LEU A 269 -36.67 8.85 -4.75
N VAL A 270 -35.66 9.48 -5.30
CA VAL A 270 -35.72 10.92 -5.59
C VAL A 270 -36.72 11.12 -6.72
N LEU A 271 -37.85 11.72 -6.38
CA LEU A 271 -38.87 12.06 -7.36
C LEU A 271 -38.70 13.57 -7.74
N ARG A 272 -38.90 13.85 -9.01
CA ARG A 272 -39.06 15.22 -9.44
C ARG A 272 -40.32 15.86 -8.82
N ALA A 273 -40.42 17.19 -8.90
CA ALA A 273 -41.60 17.91 -8.44
C ALA A 273 -42.91 17.43 -9.11
N ASP A 274 -42.82 16.85 -10.28
CA ASP A 274 -43.96 16.27 -11.03
C ASP A 274 -44.25 14.79 -10.68
N GLY A 275 -43.50 14.20 -9.73
CA GLY A 275 -43.65 12.82 -9.29
C GLY A 275 -42.96 11.80 -10.19
N THR A 276 -42.21 12.20 -11.23
CA THR A 276 -41.48 11.29 -12.08
C THR A 276 -40.09 11.01 -11.53
N VAL A 277 -39.51 9.83 -11.83
CA VAL A 277 -38.14 9.49 -11.46
C VAL A 277 -37.17 10.33 -12.27
N ALA A 278 -36.19 10.94 -11.60
CA ALA A 278 -35.14 11.70 -12.28
C ALA A 278 -34.39 10.80 -13.29
N GLN A 279 -34.32 11.23 -14.53
CA GLN A 279 -33.52 10.57 -15.56
C GLN A 279 -32.29 11.40 -15.88
N ASN A 280 -31.27 10.78 -16.50
CA ASN A 280 -30.04 11.47 -16.89
C ASN A 280 -30.31 12.80 -17.60
N GLY A 281 -29.83 13.89 -17.03
CA GLY A 281 -29.94 15.25 -17.58
C GLY A 281 -31.03 16.15 -16.99
N ASP A 282 -31.90 15.63 -16.12
CA ASP A 282 -33.05 16.36 -15.59
C ASP A 282 -32.94 16.52 -14.06
N PHE A 283 -32.20 17.51 -13.59
CA PHE A 283 -31.93 17.69 -12.15
C PHE A 283 -32.52 19.01 -11.62
N THR A 284 -33.81 19.03 -11.45
CA THR A 284 -34.48 20.00 -10.57
C THR A 284 -35.10 19.26 -9.41
N ASN A 285 -34.38 19.14 -8.31
CA ASN A 285 -34.98 18.77 -7.04
C ASN A 285 -35.82 19.90 -6.52
N ALA A 286 -37.07 19.64 -6.18
CA ALA A 286 -37.95 20.61 -5.58
C ALA A 286 -37.42 21.04 -4.20
N GLY A 287 -36.57 22.04 -4.17
CA GLY A 287 -36.34 22.82 -2.98
C GLY A 287 -34.98 22.82 -2.33
N VAL A 288 -34.10 21.82 -2.52
CA VAL A 288 -32.75 21.87 -1.96
C VAL A 288 -31.76 21.21 -2.92
N GLU A 289 -31.09 22.03 -3.71
CA GLU A 289 -30.07 21.58 -4.62
C GLU A 289 -28.70 21.66 -3.91
N LEU A 290 -28.18 20.50 -3.45
CA LEU A 290 -26.80 20.40 -2.99
C LEU A 290 -25.94 19.92 -4.17
N LYS A 291 -25.40 20.87 -4.92
CA LYS A 291 -24.43 20.58 -5.98
C LYS A 291 -23.02 20.52 -5.45
N TYR A 292 -22.21 19.70 -6.07
CA TYR A 292 -20.79 19.61 -5.82
C TYR A 292 -20.14 20.97 -6.10
N ASN A 293 -19.80 21.68 -5.06
CA ASN A 293 -18.99 22.89 -5.04
C ASN A 293 -18.02 22.83 -3.84
N ASP A 294 -17.07 23.75 -3.78
CA ASP A 294 -16.05 23.74 -2.74
C ASP A 294 -16.64 23.76 -1.33
N ASP A 295 -17.66 24.59 -1.09
CA ASP A 295 -18.29 24.70 0.24
C ASP A 295 -18.93 23.37 0.68
N LEU A 296 -19.62 22.70 -0.25
CA LEU A 296 -20.21 21.39 0.03
C LEU A 296 -19.13 20.32 0.20
N MET A 297 -18.14 20.30 -0.69
CA MET A 297 -17.06 19.31 -0.62
C MET A 297 -16.28 19.45 0.69
N PHE A 298 -16.03 20.66 1.17
CA PHE A 298 -15.36 20.89 2.44
C PHE A 298 -16.20 20.43 3.64
N TYR A 299 -17.52 20.65 3.58
CA TYR A 299 -18.44 20.13 4.58
C TYR A 299 -18.44 18.59 4.60
N LEU A 300 -18.51 17.96 3.42
CA LEU A 300 -18.51 16.50 3.28
C LEU A 300 -17.14 15.87 3.62
N ALA A 301 -16.06 16.65 3.64
CA ALA A 301 -14.72 16.23 4.03
C ALA A 301 -14.50 16.15 5.55
N ASP A 302 -15.40 16.76 6.31
CA ASP A 302 -15.29 16.86 7.77
C ASP A 302 -15.67 15.53 8.44
N PRO A 303 -14.76 14.92 9.23
CA PRO A 303 -15.06 13.68 9.93
C PRO A 303 -16.18 13.81 10.97
N GLU A 304 -16.40 14.98 11.58
CA GLU A 304 -17.49 15.17 12.53
C GLU A 304 -18.84 15.02 11.83
N HIS A 305 -19.03 15.65 10.67
CA HIS A 305 -20.22 15.50 9.84
C HIS A 305 -20.39 14.10 9.24
N TYR A 306 -19.28 13.49 8.84
CA TYR A 306 -19.31 12.13 8.32
C TYR A 306 -19.74 11.11 9.39
N ASN A 307 -19.25 11.25 10.62
CA ASN A 307 -19.54 10.33 11.72
C ASN A 307 -20.90 10.57 12.38
N ASP A 308 -21.54 11.72 12.14
CA ASP A 308 -22.90 11.96 12.62
C ASP A 308 -23.92 11.20 11.76
N PRO A 309 -24.60 10.18 12.33
CA PRO A 309 -25.60 9.42 11.59
C PRO A 309 -26.87 10.26 11.31
N ASP A 310 -27.05 11.37 12.04
CA ASP A 310 -28.21 12.24 11.92
C ASP A 310 -27.95 13.51 11.14
N ASP A 311 -26.75 13.67 10.58
CA ASP A 311 -26.39 14.83 9.77
C ASP A 311 -27.39 15.08 8.62
N ALA A 312 -28.12 16.16 8.74
CA ALA A 312 -29.20 16.48 7.82
C ALA A 312 -28.70 16.80 6.40
N LYS A 313 -27.50 17.37 6.29
CA LYS A 313 -26.93 17.73 4.98
C LYS A 313 -26.43 16.48 4.25
N TRP A 314 -25.77 15.55 4.94
CA TRP A 314 -25.42 14.23 4.39
C TRP A 314 -26.65 13.45 3.95
N LYS A 315 -27.71 13.41 4.78
CA LYS A 315 -28.98 12.78 4.40
C LYS A 315 -29.55 13.39 3.14
N THR A 316 -29.69 14.73 3.11
CA THR A 316 -30.21 15.46 1.94
C THR A 316 -29.35 15.22 0.70
N PHE A 317 -28.02 15.21 0.85
CA PHE A 317 -27.10 14.95 -0.26
C PHE A 317 -27.30 13.56 -0.85
N LEU A 318 -27.33 12.53 -0.02
CA LEU A 318 -27.50 11.15 -0.45
C LEU A 318 -28.91 10.87 -0.99
N ASP A 319 -29.94 11.58 -0.51
CA ASP A 319 -31.33 11.44 -0.96
C ASP A 319 -31.56 11.96 -2.39
N GLN A 320 -30.61 12.73 -2.93
CA GLN A 320 -30.66 13.21 -4.32
C GLN A 320 -30.25 12.11 -5.34
N LEU A 321 -29.62 11.03 -4.88
CA LEU A 321 -29.17 9.94 -5.74
C LEU A 321 -30.33 9.01 -6.10
N THR A 322 -30.40 8.64 -7.36
CA THR A 322 -31.27 7.56 -7.82
C THR A 322 -30.68 6.18 -7.47
N LYS A 323 -31.54 5.15 -7.42
CA LYS A 323 -31.06 3.76 -7.26
C LYS A 323 -30.00 3.40 -8.31
N GLU A 324 -30.19 3.84 -9.55
CA GLU A 324 -29.27 3.56 -10.65
C GLU A 324 -27.92 4.27 -10.47
N GLU A 325 -27.90 5.53 -10.02
CA GLU A 325 -26.65 6.25 -9.74
C GLU A 325 -25.88 5.58 -8.60
N ILE A 326 -26.54 5.18 -7.52
CA ILE A 326 -25.92 4.42 -6.42
C ILE A 326 -25.33 3.12 -6.97
N ARG A 327 -26.13 2.35 -7.73
CA ARG A 327 -25.69 1.10 -8.33
C ARG A 327 -24.44 1.29 -9.20
N LEU A 328 -24.46 2.27 -10.10
CA LEU A 328 -23.35 2.54 -11.01
C LEU A 328 -22.07 2.99 -10.29
N ILE A 329 -22.20 3.82 -9.24
CA ILE A 329 -21.05 4.24 -8.44
C ILE A 329 -20.40 3.04 -7.75
N VAL A 330 -21.20 2.10 -7.26
CA VAL A 330 -20.74 1.01 -6.40
C VAL A 330 -20.33 -0.23 -7.22
N GLU A 331 -21.14 -0.67 -8.19
CA GLU A 331 -20.85 -1.85 -9.01
C GLU A 331 -19.78 -1.62 -10.07
N ASP A 332 -19.77 -0.43 -10.67
CA ASP A 332 -18.92 -0.10 -11.81
C ASP A 332 -17.74 0.79 -11.42
N ALA A 333 -17.18 0.58 -10.22
CA ALA A 333 -16.06 1.37 -9.70
C ALA A 333 -14.70 0.92 -10.26
N GLY A 334 -14.68 0.06 -11.26
CA GLY A 334 -13.47 -0.35 -11.93
C GLY A 334 -12.76 0.83 -12.59
N TYR A 335 -11.56 1.15 -12.07
CA TYR A 335 -10.74 2.29 -12.50
C TYR A 335 -11.44 3.65 -12.36
N GLY A 336 -12.25 3.81 -11.33
CA GLY A 336 -12.92 5.04 -11.01
C GLY A 336 -14.40 4.87 -10.67
N SER A 337 -15.12 5.97 -10.56
CA SER A 337 -16.56 5.93 -10.31
C SER A 337 -17.31 6.81 -11.30
N LYS A 338 -18.53 6.36 -11.64
CA LYS A 338 -19.40 7.02 -12.62
C LYS A 338 -19.86 8.39 -12.16
N GLU A 339 -20.29 9.17 -13.14
CA GLU A 339 -21.02 10.39 -12.88
C GLU A 339 -22.33 10.13 -12.11
N ALA A 340 -22.69 11.08 -11.26
CA ALA A 340 -23.98 11.14 -10.60
C ALA A 340 -24.55 12.54 -10.77
N TYR A 341 -25.45 12.66 -11.71
CA TYR A 341 -25.99 13.95 -12.11
C TYR A 341 -26.84 14.59 -11.03
N GLY A 342 -27.55 13.78 -10.23
CA GLY A 342 -28.38 14.25 -9.10
C GLY A 342 -27.63 15.10 -8.10
N ILE A 343 -26.34 14.86 -7.93
CA ILE A 343 -25.47 15.59 -7.02
C ILE A 343 -24.40 16.41 -7.74
N GLY A 344 -24.42 16.46 -9.07
CA GLY A 344 -23.41 17.17 -9.88
C GLY A 344 -22.02 16.55 -9.82
N LYS A 345 -21.94 15.27 -9.48
CA LYS A 345 -20.66 14.55 -9.42
C LYS A 345 -20.20 14.13 -10.82
N ASN A 346 -19.00 14.55 -11.19
CA ASN A 346 -18.33 14.08 -12.40
C ASN A 346 -17.77 12.65 -12.26
N ILE A 347 -17.33 12.09 -13.36
CA ILE A 347 -16.55 10.85 -13.36
C ILE A 347 -15.28 11.10 -12.55
N TRP A 348 -14.98 10.20 -11.62
CA TRP A 348 -13.66 10.08 -11.01
C TRP A 348 -12.91 8.94 -11.66
N THR A 349 -11.63 9.12 -11.87
CA THR A 349 -10.77 8.15 -12.54
C THR A 349 -9.68 7.72 -11.57
N ASP A 350 -9.66 6.45 -11.22
CA ASP A 350 -8.62 5.85 -10.39
C ASP A 350 -7.80 4.87 -11.23
N GLN A 351 -6.55 4.65 -10.88
CA GLN A 351 -5.68 3.77 -11.64
C GLN A 351 -4.81 2.88 -10.79
N ASP A 352 -4.44 1.75 -11.38
CA ASP A 352 -3.48 0.84 -10.80
C ASP A 352 -2.06 1.39 -10.93
N GLY A 353 -1.18 0.97 -10.01
CA GLY A 353 0.24 1.18 -10.18
C GLY A 353 1.07 1.50 -8.97
N PRO A 354 1.69 0.52 -8.30
CA PRO A 354 2.71 0.81 -7.28
C PRO A 354 3.94 1.53 -7.83
N GLY A 355 4.33 1.26 -9.06
CA GLY A 355 5.45 1.92 -9.75
C GLY A 355 5.09 3.17 -10.56
N GLY A 356 3.98 3.83 -10.23
CA GLY A 356 3.39 4.93 -10.99
C GLY A 356 2.10 4.50 -11.71
N PHE A 357 1.32 5.45 -12.21
CA PHE A 357 0.04 5.13 -12.85
C PHE A 357 0.19 4.21 -14.05
N ASN A 358 -0.59 3.13 -14.07
CA ASN A 358 -0.64 2.21 -15.21
C ASN A 358 -1.55 2.79 -16.30
N THR A 359 -0.96 3.15 -17.43
CA THR A 359 -1.66 3.79 -18.55
C THR A 359 -2.28 2.84 -19.55
N SER A 360 -1.98 1.54 -19.46
CA SER A 360 -2.43 0.54 -20.45
C SER A 360 -3.95 0.46 -20.58
N ASN A 361 -4.68 0.79 -19.51
CA ASN A 361 -6.13 0.74 -19.48
C ASN A 361 -6.83 2.01 -19.98
N PHE A 362 -6.10 3.12 -20.18
CA PHE A 362 -6.70 4.41 -20.56
C PHE A 362 -6.42 4.85 -21.96
N ASN A 363 -5.20 4.68 -22.41
CA ASN A 363 -4.77 5.18 -23.68
C ASN A 363 -4.02 4.10 -24.44
N PRO A 364 -4.69 3.37 -25.31
CA PRO A 364 -4.03 2.34 -26.13
C PRO A 364 -2.92 2.90 -27.02
N ASN A 365 -2.88 4.23 -27.23
CA ASN A 365 -1.83 4.90 -27.98
C ASN A 365 -0.65 5.36 -27.12
N ASN A 366 -0.74 5.19 -25.80
CA ASN A 366 0.32 5.36 -24.82
C ASN A 366 1.17 6.64 -24.94
N ASP A 367 0.53 7.77 -25.24
CA ASP A 367 1.20 9.08 -25.26
C ASP A 367 1.35 9.72 -23.86
N SER A 368 1.02 8.97 -22.81
CA SER A 368 1.03 9.45 -21.44
C SER A 368 2.46 9.63 -20.96
N LYS A 369 2.78 10.84 -20.52
CA LYS A 369 4.09 11.21 -19.95
C LYS A 369 4.07 11.13 -18.42
N LEU A 370 3.53 10.04 -17.91
CA LEU A 370 3.46 9.77 -16.49
C LEU A 370 4.82 9.34 -15.95
N THR A 371 5.04 9.65 -14.70
CA THR A 371 6.28 9.26 -14.02
C THR A 371 6.28 7.76 -13.74
N ALA A 372 7.37 7.09 -14.11
CA ALA A 372 7.62 5.70 -13.74
C ALA A 372 8.67 5.66 -12.63
N PHE A 373 8.32 5.00 -11.54
CA PHE A 373 9.21 4.78 -10.41
C PHE A 373 9.78 3.36 -10.42
N PRO A 374 10.88 3.12 -9.70
CA PRO A 374 11.31 1.76 -9.40
C PRO A 374 10.21 0.96 -8.69
N THR A 375 10.33 -0.35 -8.72
CA THR A 375 9.44 -1.25 -7.98
C THR A 375 9.49 -0.99 -6.47
N GLU A 376 8.40 -1.25 -5.74
CA GLU A 376 8.31 -0.92 -4.31
C GLU A 376 9.37 -1.64 -3.47
N ASN A 377 9.74 -2.88 -3.80
CA ASN A 377 10.84 -3.56 -3.12
C ASN A 377 12.20 -2.84 -3.29
N MET A 378 12.44 -2.23 -4.45
CA MET A 378 13.64 -1.39 -4.65
C MET A 378 13.58 -0.12 -3.81
N VAL A 379 12.40 0.52 -3.78
CA VAL A 379 12.17 1.71 -2.97
C VAL A 379 12.30 1.37 -1.48
N GLY A 380 11.81 0.20 -1.06
CA GLY A 380 11.95 -0.32 0.30
C GLY A 380 13.40 -0.34 0.80
N GLN A 381 14.35 -0.64 -0.08
CA GLN A 381 15.78 -0.68 0.26
C GLN A 381 16.41 0.70 0.47
N THR A 382 15.70 1.77 0.19
CA THR A 382 16.26 3.14 0.33
C THR A 382 16.35 3.62 1.76
N TRP A 383 15.55 3.10 2.67
CA TRP A 383 15.41 3.53 4.07
C TRP A 383 15.25 5.06 4.19
N ASN A 384 14.40 5.64 3.31
CA ASN A 384 14.27 7.09 3.18
C ASN A 384 12.80 7.52 3.17
N LYS A 385 12.30 7.99 4.32
CA LYS A 385 10.93 8.48 4.51
C LYS A 385 10.61 9.66 3.59
N ASP A 386 11.53 10.62 3.45
CA ASP A 386 11.33 11.82 2.63
C ASP A 386 11.15 11.48 1.14
N LEU A 387 11.86 10.45 0.68
CA LEU A 387 11.72 9.98 -0.70
C LEU A 387 10.31 9.48 -0.99
N LEU A 388 9.72 8.74 -0.03
CA LEU A 388 8.35 8.23 -0.17
C LEU A 388 7.32 9.36 -0.18
N PHE A 389 7.50 10.36 0.68
CA PHE A 389 6.68 11.56 0.66
C PHE A 389 6.77 12.27 -0.70
N GLN A 390 7.99 12.48 -1.22
CA GLN A 390 8.20 13.10 -2.53
C GLN A 390 7.62 12.26 -3.69
N MET A 391 7.74 10.92 -3.64
CA MET A 391 7.09 10.05 -4.61
C MET A 391 5.58 10.24 -4.61
N GLY A 392 4.96 10.28 -3.42
CA GLY A 392 3.55 10.59 -3.28
C GLY A 392 3.18 11.95 -3.87
N GLN A 393 3.99 12.99 -3.62
CA GLN A 393 3.77 14.33 -4.20
C GLN A 393 3.76 14.28 -5.73
N VAL A 394 4.70 13.56 -6.35
CA VAL A 394 4.76 13.40 -7.81
C VAL A 394 3.54 12.65 -8.34
N ILE A 395 3.08 11.61 -7.64
CA ILE A 395 1.83 10.91 -7.97
C ILE A 395 0.65 11.89 -7.95
N GLY A 396 0.57 12.77 -6.96
CA GLY A 396 -0.46 13.81 -6.91
C GLY A 396 -0.37 14.79 -8.08
N VAL A 397 0.83 15.20 -8.46
CA VAL A 397 1.05 16.06 -9.65
C VAL A 397 0.63 15.34 -10.93
N ASP A 398 1.00 14.08 -11.11
CA ASP A 398 0.59 13.29 -12.26
C ASP A 398 -0.93 13.09 -12.29
N ALA A 399 -1.55 12.86 -11.13
CA ALA A 399 -2.99 12.74 -11.00
C ALA A 399 -3.72 13.98 -11.48
N GLU A 400 -3.32 15.17 -11.04
CA GLU A 400 -3.91 16.45 -11.47
C GLU A 400 -3.71 16.67 -12.97
N ASN A 401 -2.51 16.43 -13.48
CA ASN A 401 -2.18 16.64 -14.89
C ASN A 401 -2.95 15.73 -15.84
N PHE A 402 -3.34 14.54 -15.40
CA PHE A 402 -4.02 13.55 -16.24
C PHE A 402 -5.47 13.28 -15.84
N ASN A 403 -6.03 14.15 -14.99
CA ASN A 403 -7.41 14.05 -14.51
C ASN A 403 -7.70 12.70 -13.83
N MET A 404 -6.76 12.24 -13.02
CA MET A 404 -6.91 11.07 -12.16
C MET A 404 -7.20 11.53 -10.74
N SER A 405 -8.02 10.79 -10.01
CA SER A 405 -8.42 11.14 -8.66
C SER A 405 -7.88 10.18 -7.59
N GLY A 406 -7.27 9.07 -8.01
CA GLY A 406 -6.67 8.12 -7.07
C GLY A 406 -5.84 7.04 -7.75
N ILE A 407 -5.05 6.37 -6.91
CA ILE A 407 -4.14 5.31 -7.30
C ILE A 407 -4.33 4.08 -6.41
N TYR A 408 -4.38 2.88 -7.02
CA TYR A 408 -4.37 1.61 -6.29
C TYR A 408 -2.94 1.26 -5.88
N ALA A 409 -2.46 1.96 -4.89
CA ALA A 409 -1.14 1.91 -4.27
C ALA A 409 -1.19 2.61 -2.90
N PRO A 410 -0.17 2.41 -2.03
CA PRO A 410 0.93 1.48 -2.15
C PRO A 410 0.54 0.05 -1.79
N GLY A 411 1.38 -0.93 -2.17
CA GLY A 411 1.29 -2.29 -1.69
C GLY A 411 2.07 -2.48 -0.40
N VAL A 412 1.44 -3.06 0.64
CA VAL A 412 2.04 -3.19 1.97
C VAL A 412 2.03 -4.61 2.52
N ASN A 413 1.73 -5.61 1.69
CA ASN A 413 1.89 -7.00 2.11
C ASN A 413 3.37 -7.32 2.34
N LEU A 414 3.64 -8.30 3.19
CA LEU A 414 4.99 -8.56 3.66
C LEU A 414 5.72 -9.57 2.76
N HIS A 415 7.02 -9.42 2.62
CA HIS A 415 7.89 -10.38 1.94
C HIS A 415 8.11 -11.62 2.82
N LYS A 416 7.08 -12.43 2.99
CA LYS A 416 7.13 -13.64 3.80
C LYS A 416 7.97 -14.74 3.17
N ASN A 417 8.12 -14.72 1.85
CA ASN A 417 8.85 -15.71 1.08
C ASN A 417 9.59 -15.00 -0.07
N SER A 418 10.86 -15.32 -0.25
CA SER A 418 11.69 -14.77 -1.34
C SER A 418 11.13 -15.07 -2.74
N PHE A 419 10.31 -16.10 -2.89
CA PHE A 419 9.64 -16.49 -4.12
C PHE A 419 8.19 -15.95 -4.22
N GLY A 420 7.80 -15.03 -3.38
CA GLY A 420 6.50 -14.34 -3.46
C GLY A 420 6.38 -13.65 -4.81
N ALA A 421 5.38 -14.05 -5.62
CA ALA A 421 5.28 -13.61 -7.01
C ALA A 421 5.04 -12.09 -7.16
N ARG A 422 4.54 -11.42 -6.11
CA ARG A 422 4.26 -9.99 -6.07
C ARG A 422 5.17 -9.20 -5.14
N ASN A 423 6.28 -9.77 -4.64
CA ASN A 423 7.22 -9.04 -3.80
C ASN A 423 7.73 -7.74 -4.44
N TYR A 424 7.74 -7.66 -5.78
CA TYR A 424 8.15 -6.44 -6.49
C TYR A 424 7.26 -5.23 -6.22
N GLU A 425 5.99 -5.43 -5.84
CA GLU A 425 5.04 -4.37 -5.52
C GLU A 425 4.77 -4.19 -4.02
N TYR A 426 5.63 -4.72 -3.16
CA TYR A 426 5.59 -4.58 -1.71
C TYR A 426 6.95 -4.08 -1.20
N TYR A 427 6.94 -3.28 -0.14
CA TYR A 427 8.16 -2.62 0.33
C TYR A 427 9.14 -3.56 1.01
N SER A 428 8.68 -4.42 1.95
CA SER A 428 9.55 -5.10 2.89
C SER A 428 8.92 -6.36 3.51
N GLU A 429 9.74 -7.11 4.24
CA GLU A 429 9.30 -8.14 5.18
C GLU A 429 8.86 -7.56 6.54
N ASP A 430 9.20 -6.32 6.83
CA ASP A 430 8.90 -5.65 8.08
C ASP A 430 7.63 -4.80 7.99
N SER A 431 6.75 -4.95 9.00
CA SER A 431 5.45 -4.30 9.06
C SER A 431 5.55 -2.80 9.36
N VAL A 432 6.51 -2.41 10.19
CA VAL A 432 6.71 -1.01 10.61
C VAL A 432 7.29 -0.21 9.46
N LEU A 433 8.35 -0.71 8.81
CA LEU A 433 8.92 -0.05 7.62
C LEU A 433 7.88 0.11 6.51
N SER A 434 7.13 -0.96 6.22
CA SER A 434 6.09 -0.93 5.18
C SER A 434 4.98 0.07 5.54
N GLY A 435 4.58 0.13 6.82
CA GLY A 435 3.58 1.07 7.32
C GLY A 435 4.02 2.52 7.24
N ILE A 436 5.23 2.82 7.72
CA ILE A 436 5.82 4.17 7.66
C ILE A 436 5.93 4.65 6.20
N TYR A 437 6.34 3.77 5.29
CA TYR A 437 6.43 4.10 3.87
C TYR A 437 5.06 4.37 3.26
N ALA A 438 4.07 3.55 3.59
CA ALA A 438 2.71 3.78 3.15
C ALA A 438 2.14 5.09 3.70
N ALA A 439 2.44 5.42 4.95
CA ALA A 439 2.04 6.69 5.55
C ALA A 439 2.64 7.88 4.81
N GLN A 440 3.95 7.87 4.57
CA GLN A 440 4.63 8.97 3.86
C GLN A 440 4.16 9.12 2.41
N PHE A 441 4.01 8.01 1.70
CA PHE A 441 3.45 8.02 0.34
C PHE A 441 2.03 8.58 0.32
N SER A 442 1.19 8.17 1.27
CA SER A 442 -0.20 8.63 1.39
C SER A 442 -0.28 10.14 1.66
N LEU A 443 0.53 10.65 2.59
CA LEU A 443 0.62 12.09 2.88
C LEU A 443 1.06 12.87 1.65
N GLY A 444 2.09 12.40 0.96
CA GLY A 444 2.58 13.03 -0.26
C GLY A 444 1.53 13.09 -1.37
N ALA A 445 0.86 11.99 -1.65
CA ALA A 445 -0.19 11.92 -2.67
C ALA A 445 -1.38 12.83 -2.32
N LYS A 446 -1.82 12.76 -1.06
CA LYS A 446 -2.92 13.58 -0.52
C LYS A 446 -2.60 15.07 -0.56
N SER A 447 -1.34 15.47 -0.36
CA SER A 447 -0.93 16.88 -0.40
C SER A 447 -1.19 17.54 -1.76
N ASN A 448 -1.24 16.76 -2.84
CA ASN A 448 -1.52 17.18 -4.21
C ASN A 448 -2.82 16.57 -4.78
N GLY A 449 -3.74 16.13 -3.93
CA GLY A 449 -5.11 15.79 -4.32
C GLY A 449 -5.32 14.37 -4.87
N ALA A 450 -4.34 13.49 -4.80
CA ALA A 450 -4.50 12.10 -5.20
C ALA A 450 -4.86 11.22 -3.99
N MET A 451 -5.94 10.47 -4.11
CA MET A 451 -6.32 9.47 -3.12
C MET A 451 -5.52 8.19 -3.33
N VAL A 452 -5.04 7.61 -2.24
CA VAL A 452 -4.42 6.28 -2.26
C VAL A 452 -5.42 5.21 -1.84
N TYR A 453 -5.24 3.99 -2.39
CA TYR A 453 -5.91 2.77 -1.92
C TYR A 453 -4.83 1.80 -1.47
N VAL A 454 -4.53 1.82 -0.18
CA VAL A 454 -3.49 0.94 0.40
C VAL A 454 -3.92 -0.51 0.24
N LYS A 455 -3.03 -1.36 -0.32
CA LYS A 455 -3.38 -2.71 -0.75
C LYS A 455 -2.31 -3.74 -0.33
N HIS A 456 -2.64 -5.02 -0.30
CA HIS A 456 -3.97 -5.63 -0.38
C HIS A 456 -4.37 -6.09 1.01
N LEU A 457 -5.45 -5.57 1.53
CA LEU A 457 -5.97 -5.87 2.86
C LEU A 457 -6.60 -7.26 2.84
N VAL A 458 -5.99 -8.29 3.37
CA VAL A 458 -4.79 -8.45 4.19
C VAL A 458 -4.20 -9.85 3.96
N CYS A 459 -2.99 -10.11 4.42
CA CYS A 459 -2.32 -11.42 4.35
C CYS A 459 -2.17 -11.96 2.91
N TYR A 460 -1.95 -11.11 1.93
CA TYR A 460 -1.79 -11.49 0.53
C TYR A 460 -0.31 -11.64 0.14
N ASP A 461 0.48 -12.25 1.03
CA ASP A 461 1.92 -12.47 0.86
C ASP A 461 2.23 -13.60 -0.13
N TYR A 462 1.26 -14.50 -0.31
CA TYR A 462 1.25 -15.53 -1.34
C TYR A 462 0.19 -15.20 -2.38
N GLN A 463 0.57 -15.17 -3.64
CA GLN A 463 -0.34 -14.91 -4.76
C GLN A 463 -1.33 -16.07 -5.02
N THR A 464 -1.44 -17.00 -4.13
CA THR A 464 -2.45 -18.03 -4.21
C THR A 464 -3.69 -17.58 -3.48
N ILE A 465 -4.85 -17.87 -4.06
CA ILE A 465 -6.16 -17.70 -3.44
C ILE A 465 -6.28 -18.72 -2.30
N GLY A 466 -5.48 -18.50 -1.28
CA GLY A 466 -5.33 -19.38 -0.13
C GLY A 466 -6.12 -18.90 1.07
N ARG A 467 -6.09 -19.71 2.11
CA ARG A 467 -6.55 -19.37 3.45
C ARG A 467 -5.34 -19.17 4.34
N VAL A 468 -5.38 -18.14 5.17
CA VAL A 468 -4.35 -17.87 6.16
C VAL A 468 -4.96 -18.06 7.54
N TRP A 469 -4.29 -18.82 8.39
CA TRP A 469 -4.70 -19.09 9.75
C TRP A 469 -3.65 -18.54 10.70
N LEU A 470 -4.07 -17.71 11.65
CA LEU A 470 -3.19 -17.05 12.59
C LEU A 470 -4.00 -16.65 13.83
N ASN A 471 -3.32 -16.33 14.93
CA ASN A 471 -3.97 -15.74 16.10
C ASN A 471 -4.19 -14.24 15.92
N GLU A 472 -5.01 -13.63 16.77
CA GLU A 472 -5.34 -12.20 16.68
C GLU A 472 -4.13 -11.32 16.95
N GLN A 473 -3.24 -11.72 17.86
CA GLN A 473 -1.98 -11.01 18.12
C GLN A 473 -1.14 -10.87 16.85
N THR A 474 -0.81 -11.98 16.20
CA THR A 474 -0.05 -11.96 14.93
C THR A 474 -0.77 -11.17 13.85
N PHE A 475 -2.11 -11.27 13.82
CA PHE A 475 -2.90 -10.54 12.85
C PHE A 475 -2.77 -9.03 13.01
N ARG A 476 -2.86 -8.53 14.24
CA ARG A 476 -2.75 -7.10 14.57
C ARG A 476 -1.33 -6.58 14.47
N GLU A 477 -0.37 -7.25 15.12
CA GLU A 477 1.01 -6.77 15.23
C GLU A 477 1.79 -6.87 13.92
N THR A 478 1.46 -7.83 13.06
CA THR A 478 2.24 -8.12 11.84
C THR A 478 1.48 -7.71 10.57
N TYR A 479 0.29 -8.28 10.34
CA TYR A 479 -0.36 -8.16 9.04
C TYR A 479 -1.25 -6.93 8.90
N LEU A 480 -1.91 -6.51 9.98
CA LEU A 480 -2.72 -5.30 10.01
C LEU A 480 -1.88 -4.04 10.29
N ARG A 481 -0.75 -4.18 10.95
CA ARG A 481 0.09 -3.05 11.36
C ARG A 481 0.47 -2.07 10.23
N PRO A 482 0.85 -2.50 9.02
CA PRO A 482 1.14 -1.55 7.94
C PRO A 482 -0.07 -0.70 7.54
N PHE A 483 -1.27 -1.28 7.57
CA PHE A 483 -2.51 -0.56 7.27
C PHE A 483 -2.89 0.40 8.39
N GLU A 484 -2.69 -0.02 9.66
CA GLU A 484 -2.91 0.84 10.82
C GLU A 484 -2.06 2.11 10.75
N ILE A 485 -0.76 1.96 10.51
CA ILE A 485 0.17 3.09 10.38
C ILE A 485 -0.23 3.98 9.19
N ALA A 486 -0.56 3.39 8.04
CA ALA A 486 -0.99 4.15 6.86
C ALA A 486 -2.27 4.97 7.12
N ILE A 487 -3.19 4.45 7.94
CA ILE A 487 -4.44 5.12 8.31
C ILE A 487 -4.17 6.21 9.35
N LYS A 488 -3.55 5.86 10.48
CA LYS A 488 -3.40 6.75 11.63
C LYS A 488 -2.37 7.86 11.39
N GLU A 489 -1.25 7.54 10.78
CA GLU A 489 -0.16 8.48 10.53
C GLU A 489 -0.22 9.09 9.13
N GLY A 490 -0.59 8.27 8.13
CA GLY A 490 -0.68 8.69 6.72
C GLY A 490 -2.00 9.33 6.34
N GLY A 491 -3.04 9.24 7.17
CA GLY A 491 -4.38 9.74 6.86
C GLY A 491 -4.95 9.16 5.58
N ALA A 492 -4.63 7.89 5.27
CA ALA A 492 -5.17 7.18 4.13
C ALA A 492 -6.69 7.04 4.26
N THR A 493 -7.42 7.36 3.20
CA THR A 493 -8.90 7.29 3.14
C THR A 493 -9.40 6.23 2.19
N GLY A 494 -8.51 5.43 1.59
CA GLY A 494 -8.83 4.31 0.72
C GLY A 494 -8.02 3.07 1.07
N LEU A 495 -8.70 1.92 1.05
CA LEU A 495 -8.10 0.60 1.21
C LEU A 495 -8.60 -0.31 0.10
N MET A 496 -7.80 -1.31 -0.28
CA MET A 496 -8.21 -2.36 -1.22
C MET A 496 -8.11 -3.72 -0.55
N SER A 497 -9.22 -4.47 -0.53
CA SER A 497 -9.23 -5.84 -0.01
C SER A 497 -8.45 -6.80 -0.92
N SER A 498 -8.05 -7.94 -0.39
CA SER A 498 -7.30 -8.95 -1.13
C SER A 498 -8.19 -10.09 -1.66
N PHE A 499 -7.61 -10.98 -2.46
CA PHE A 499 -8.32 -12.16 -2.98
C PHE A 499 -8.43 -13.32 -1.99
N ASN A 500 -7.54 -13.39 -1.00
CA ASN A 500 -7.44 -14.53 -0.09
C ASN A 500 -8.49 -14.47 1.03
N LYS A 501 -8.44 -15.49 1.84
CA LYS A 501 -9.27 -15.62 3.06
C LYS A 501 -8.40 -15.54 4.30
N VAL A 502 -8.92 -14.96 5.35
CA VAL A 502 -8.41 -15.08 6.71
C VAL A 502 -9.36 -16.03 7.44
N GLY A 503 -8.84 -17.16 7.88
CA GLY A 503 -9.70 -18.25 8.29
C GLY A 503 -10.63 -18.72 7.15
N PRO A 504 -11.92 -18.91 7.39
CA PRO A 504 -12.91 -19.27 6.38
C PRO A 504 -13.37 -18.08 5.53
N GLU A 505 -13.12 -16.84 6.02
CA GLU A 505 -13.74 -15.63 5.51
C GLU A 505 -12.89 -14.93 4.45
N TRP A 506 -13.53 -14.52 3.34
CA TRP A 506 -12.85 -13.63 2.38
C TRP A 506 -12.58 -12.27 3.01
N THR A 507 -11.40 -11.71 2.79
CA THR A 507 -10.98 -10.45 3.41
C THR A 507 -11.90 -9.28 3.11
N GLY A 508 -12.44 -9.17 1.88
CA GLY A 508 -13.42 -8.14 1.52
C GLY A 508 -14.81 -8.35 2.12
N GLY A 509 -15.09 -9.53 2.68
CA GLY A 509 -16.31 -9.86 3.40
C GLY A 509 -16.14 -9.93 4.92
N ASN A 510 -14.91 -9.75 5.42
CA ASN A 510 -14.62 -9.90 6.84
C ASN A 510 -15.08 -8.68 7.64
N HIS A 511 -16.25 -8.82 8.26
CA HIS A 511 -16.88 -7.77 9.04
C HIS A 511 -16.06 -7.39 10.27
N ALA A 512 -15.57 -8.37 11.04
CA ALA A 512 -14.79 -8.13 12.25
C ALA A 512 -13.53 -7.30 11.96
N MET A 513 -12.85 -7.60 10.86
CA MET A 513 -11.69 -6.83 10.44
C MET A 513 -12.05 -5.41 10.00
N ILE A 514 -13.02 -5.27 9.08
CA ILE A 514 -13.28 -3.99 8.42
C ILE A 514 -14.10 -3.05 9.29
N ASN A 515 -15.16 -3.57 9.96
CA ASN A 515 -16.01 -2.71 10.78
C ASN A 515 -15.56 -2.62 12.23
N ASP A 516 -15.18 -3.75 12.85
CA ASP A 516 -14.93 -3.71 14.28
C ASP A 516 -13.51 -3.23 14.59
N VAL A 517 -12.49 -3.69 13.82
CA VAL A 517 -11.11 -3.23 14.00
C VAL A 517 -10.86 -1.93 13.24
N ILE A 518 -10.96 -1.95 11.91
CA ILE A 518 -10.47 -0.83 11.09
C ILE A 518 -11.35 0.42 11.27
N ARG A 519 -12.67 0.28 11.15
CA ARG A 519 -13.57 1.43 11.33
C ARG A 519 -13.88 1.71 12.80
N GLY A 520 -14.19 0.67 13.56
CA GLY A 520 -14.61 0.79 14.95
C GLY A 520 -13.46 1.18 15.85
N GLU A 521 -12.40 0.40 15.89
CA GLU A 521 -11.28 0.61 16.81
C GLU A 521 -10.33 1.71 16.32
N TRP A 522 -9.86 1.66 15.06
CA TRP A 522 -8.94 2.68 14.54
C TRP A 522 -9.61 3.98 14.08
N GLY A 523 -10.94 4.02 14.01
CA GLY A 523 -11.67 5.21 13.57
C GLY A 523 -11.52 5.52 12.07
N PHE A 524 -11.29 4.51 11.22
CA PHE A 524 -11.12 4.71 9.78
C PHE A 524 -12.38 5.28 9.14
N ASN A 525 -12.24 6.48 8.62
CA ASN A 525 -13.23 7.16 7.80
C ASN A 525 -12.77 7.14 6.33
N GLY A 526 -13.45 6.37 5.51
CA GLY A 526 -13.05 6.21 4.12
C GLY A 526 -13.68 5.02 3.44
N VAL A 527 -13.17 4.67 2.27
CA VAL A 527 -13.72 3.62 1.43
C VAL A 527 -12.83 2.39 1.37
N VAL A 528 -13.45 1.21 1.35
CA VAL A 528 -12.78 -0.05 1.03
C VAL A 528 -13.31 -0.52 -0.32
N ILE A 529 -12.39 -0.66 -1.29
CA ILE A 529 -12.65 -1.25 -2.60
C ILE A 529 -12.23 -2.72 -2.60
N THR A 530 -12.91 -3.56 -3.37
CA THR A 530 -12.44 -4.94 -3.60
C THR A 530 -11.22 -4.93 -4.50
N ASP A 531 -10.41 -6.01 -4.47
CA ASP A 531 -9.53 -6.31 -5.58
C ASP A 531 -10.38 -6.68 -6.81
N TYR A 532 -9.72 -6.88 -7.97
CA TYR A 532 -10.39 -7.16 -9.24
C TYR A 532 -11.41 -8.29 -9.09
N GLN A 533 -12.66 -7.99 -9.44
CA GLN A 533 -13.70 -9.02 -9.46
C GLN A 533 -14.62 -8.83 -10.67
N ASP A 534 -15.00 -9.94 -11.26
CA ASP A 534 -15.89 -9.99 -12.42
C ASP A 534 -17.31 -10.48 -12.06
N GLY A 535 -17.56 -10.72 -10.77
CA GLY A 535 -18.83 -11.25 -10.28
C GLY A 535 -19.12 -12.69 -10.64
N SER A 536 -18.12 -13.43 -11.14
CA SER A 536 -18.28 -14.83 -11.56
C SER A 536 -18.17 -15.82 -10.41
N THR A 537 -17.64 -15.41 -9.26
CA THR A 537 -17.35 -16.30 -8.14
C THR A 537 -18.13 -15.91 -6.88
N GLU A 538 -18.69 -16.90 -6.18
CA GLU A 538 -19.33 -16.70 -4.87
C GLU A 538 -18.39 -16.12 -3.83
N ARG A 539 -17.11 -16.41 -3.97
CA ARG A 539 -16.09 -16.03 -3.00
C ARG A 539 -15.99 -14.51 -2.76
N MET A 540 -16.18 -13.71 -3.80
CA MET A 540 -16.09 -12.26 -3.76
C MET A 540 -17.48 -11.64 -4.02
N ALA A 541 -18.47 -12.14 -3.34
CA ALA A 541 -19.83 -11.69 -3.57
C ALA A 541 -20.09 -10.30 -3.01
N MET A 542 -20.73 -9.49 -3.83
CA MET A 542 -21.05 -8.12 -3.49
C MET A 542 -21.93 -7.94 -2.26
N PRO A 543 -23.01 -8.71 -2.04
CA PRO A 543 -23.79 -8.58 -0.82
C PRO A 543 -22.95 -8.81 0.45
N HIS A 544 -21.94 -9.67 0.36
CA HIS A 544 -21.01 -9.94 1.45
C HIS A 544 -20.09 -8.73 1.72
N SER A 545 -19.45 -8.20 0.69
CA SER A 545 -18.61 -7.02 0.84
C SER A 545 -19.37 -5.78 1.24
N LEU A 546 -20.60 -5.60 0.77
CA LEU A 546 -21.47 -4.51 1.22
C LEU A 546 -21.72 -4.55 2.73
N ARG A 547 -22.04 -5.74 3.28
CA ARG A 547 -22.27 -5.91 4.73
C ARG A 547 -21.01 -5.68 5.55
N ALA A 548 -19.87 -6.07 5.02
CA ALA A 548 -18.57 -5.79 5.63
C ALA A 548 -18.08 -4.35 5.40
N ARG A 549 -18.84 -3.47 4.71
CA ARG A 549 -18.42 -2.12 4.37
C ARG A 549 -17.19 -2.02 3.46
N ALA A 550 -16.91 -3.08 2.67
CA ALA A 550 -16.00 -3.10 1.53
C ALA A 550 -16.80 -3.09 0.22
N GLY A 551 -17.81 -2.21 0.15
CA GLY A 551 -18.85 -2.28 -0.86
C GLY A 551 -18.44 -1.80 -2.24
N LEU A 552 -17.38 -1.02 -2.38
CA LEU A 552 -16.94 -0.52 -3.68
C LEU A 552 -16.30 -1.66 -4.50
N GLN A 553 -16.79 -1.86 -5.73
CA GLN A 553 -16.38 -3.02 -6.54
C GLN A 553 -15.39 -2.62 -7.64
N LEU A 554 -14.18 -3.17 -7.59
CA LEU A 554 -13.25 -3.05 -8.72
C LEU A 554 -13.68 -4.00 -9.84
N ASN A 555 -14.68 -3.60 -10.60
CA ASN A 555 -15.22 -4.35 -11.72
C ASN A 555 -14.97 -3.60 -13.04
N PRO A 556 -13.99 -4.01 -13.85
CA PRO A 556 -13.70 -3.35 -15.12
C PRO A 556 -14.64 -3.78 -16.26
N ASN A 557 -15.39 -4.88 -16.10
CA ASN A 557 -16.27 -5.43 -17.11
C ASN A 557 -17.69 -4.86 -17.01
N ARG A 558 -17.80 -3.56 -17.11
CA ARG A 558 -19.01 -2.74 -17.00
C ARG A 558 -20.24 -3.42 -17.63
N GLY A 559 -21.22 -3.73 -16.79
CA GLY A 559 -22.49 -4.31 -17.25
C GLY A 559 -22.49 -5.83 -17.49
N THR A 560 -21.34 -6.50 -17.37
CA THR A 560 -21.21 -7.96 -17.48
C THR A 560 -20.96 -8.65 -16.15
N ALA A 561 -21.10 -7.91 -15.05
CA ALA A 561 -20.95 -8.50 -13.71
C ALA A 561 -21.83 -9.75 -13.60
N GLY A 562 -21.21 -10.87 -13.21
CA GLY A 562 -21.91 -12.10 -12.91
C GLY A 562 -22.91 -11.89 -11.76
N ARG A 563 -23.69 -12.92 -11.47
CA ARG A 563 -24.73 -12.91 -10.43
C ARG A 563 -24.24 -12.33 -9.08
N TYR A 564 -23.02 -12.59 -8.72
CA TYR A 564 -22.44 -12.20 -7.42
C TYR A 564 -21.88 -10.78 -7.37
N GLY A 565 -21.77 -10.12 -8.50
CA GLY A 565 -21.24 -8.75 -8.61
C GLY A 565 -22.31 -7.67 -8.72
N ARG A 566 -23.57 -7.97 -8.35
CA ARG A 566 -24.70 -7.05 -8.50
C ARG A 566 -25.41 -6.78 -7.19
N ILE A 567 -25.89 -5.55 -7.03
CA ILE A 567 -26.78 -5.14 -5.96
C ILE A 567 -28.20 -5.58 -6.34
N ASP A 568 -28.92 -6.15 -5.39
CA ASP A 568 -30.38 -6.29 -5.51
C ASP A 568 -31.01 -4.91 -5.25
N THR A 569 -31.37 -4.23 -6.32
CA THR A 569 -32.02 -2.89 -6.25
C THR A 569 -33.42 -2.91 -5.67
N ASP A 570 -34.02 -4.09 -5.52
CA ASP A 570 -35.31 -4.28 -4.86
C ASP A 570 -35.15 -4.59 -3.36
N SER A 571 -33.93 -4.88 -2.91
CA SER A 571 -33.60 -5.04 -1.50
C SER A 571 -33.32 -3.68 -0.84
N PRO A 572 -34.17 -3.22 0.09
CA PRO A 572 -33.92 -1.98 0.84
C PRO A 572 -32.58 -2.04 1.61
N VAL A 573 -32.24 -3.22 2.13
CA VAL A 573 -31.00 -3.43 2.90
C VAL A 573 -29.77 -3.22 2.02
N GLU A 574 -29.70 -3.88 0.87
CA GLU A 574 -28.55 -3.74 -0.02
C GLU A 574 -28.42 -2.32 -0.57
N MET A 575 -29.55 -1.70 -0.92
CA MET A 575 -29.56 -0.30 -1.36
C MET A 575 -29.08 0.68 -0.30
N ASN A 576 -29.43 0.47 0.97
CA ASN A 576 -28.95 1.31 2.06
C ASN A 576 -27.44 1.08 2.33
N LEU A 577 -26.96 -0.14 2.27
CA LEU A 577 -25.53 -0.45 2.38
C LEU A 577 -24.73 0.13 1.21
N ALA A 578 -25.27 0.05 -0.01
CA ALA A 578 -24.66 0.69 -1.17
C ALA A 578 -24.63 2.21 -1.05
N ARG A 579 -25.67 2.83 -0.49
CA ARG A 579 -25.73 4.25 -0.18
C ARG A 579 -24.66 4.66 0.84
N LEU A 580 -24.42 3.83 1.86
CA LEU A 580 -23.29 4.04 2.78
C LEU A 580 -21.94 3.96 2.06
N THR A 581 -21.78 3.02 1.13
CA THR A 581 -20.56 2.94 0.30
C THR A 581 -20.36 4.20 -0.55
N VAL A 582 -21.46 4.79 -1.07
CA VAL A 582 -21.37 6.09 -1.75
C VAL A 582 -20.97 7.20 -0.77
N LYS A 583 -21.48 7.19 0.46
CA LYS A 583 -21.02 8.11 1.51
C LYS A 583 -19.51 7.98 1.74
N ASP A 584 -19.02 6.76 1.85
CA ASP A 584 -17.62 6.46 2.11
C ASP A 584 -16.69 6.99 1.01
N ILE A 585 -17.00 6.73 -0.27
CA ILE A 585 -16.16 7.21 -1.38
C ILE A 585 -16.23 8.72 -1.56
N VAL A 586 -17.40 9.31 -1.34
CA VAL A 586 -17.58 10.78 -1.41
C VAL A 586 -16.76 11.44 -0.31
N TYR A 587 -16.89 10.98 0.93
CA TYR A 587 -16.07 11.47 2.05
C TYR A 587 -14.58 11.36 1.72
N ALA A 588 -14.12 10.18 1.32
CA ALA A 588 -12.72 9.92 1.05
C ALA A 588 -12.13 10.88 0.00
N LYS A 589 -12.84 11.10 -1.11
CA LYS A 589 -12.41 12.02 -2.17
C LYS A 589 -12.48 13.49 -1.74
N CYS A 590 -13.54 13.88 -1.02
CA CYS A 590 -13.65 15.25 -0.49
C CYS A 590 -12.55 15.56 0.53
N ASN A 591 -12.19 14.60 1.39
CA ASN A 591 -11.14 14.76 2.40
C ASN A 591 -9.77 15.00 1.75
N VAL A 592 -9.45 14.24 0.71
CA VAL A 592 -8.20 14.42 -0.06
C VAL A 592 -8.20 15.78 -0.79
N TYR A 593 -9.31 16.14 -1.43
CA TYR A 593 -9.46 17.43 -2.08
C TYR A 593 -9.31 18.60 -1.10
N TYR A 594 -9.97 18.52 0.06
CA TYR A 594 -9.88 19.52 1.12
C TYR A 594 -8.43 19.70 1.59
N ALA A 595 -7.72 18.59 1.83
CA ALA A 595 -6.34 18.62 2.30
C ALA A 595 -5.42 19.34 1.31
N ALA A 596 -5.55 19.02 0.03
CA ALA A 596 -4.74 19.60 -1.01
C ALA A 596 -5.10 21.09 -1.27
N LYS A 597 -6.39 21.42 -1.32
CA LYS A 597 -6.87 22.77 -1.59
C LYS A 597 -6.50 23.77 -0.50
N ASN A 598 -6.50 23.29 0.75
CA ASN A 598 -6.20 24.12 1.92
C ASN A 598 -4.76 23.96 2.42
N ASN A 599 -3.94 23.22 1.69
CA ASN A 599 -2.53 22.96 2.04
C ASN A 599 -2.36 22.51 3.51
N THR A 600 -3.24 21.62 3.96
CA THR A 600 -3.20 21.12 5.36
C THR A 600 -1.98 20.24 5.62
N ILE A 601 -1.38 19.67 4.55
CA ILE A 601 -0.13 18.96 4.56
C ILE A 601 0.89 19.88 3.90
N GLN A 602 1.94 20.28 4.63
CA GLN A 602 2.97 21.17 4.10
C GLN A 602 3.59 20.56 2.84
N ASN A 603 3.56 21.31 1.77
CA ASN A 603 3.99 20.88 0.45
C ASN A 603 4.79 22.00 -0.22
N GLU A 604 6.07 21.73 -0.49
CA GLU A 604 6.94 22.65 -1.21
C GLU A 604 6.62 22.71 -2.72
N PHE A 605 5.98 21.68 -3.25
CA PHE A 605 5.53 21.59 -4.64
C PHE A 605 4.02 21.87 -4.74
N THR A 606 3.59 23.03 -4.28
CA THR A 606 2.18 23.41 -4.43
C THR A 606 1.83 23.57 -5.89
N ILE A 607 0.92 22.73 -6.37
CA ILE A 607 0.24 22.90 -7.65
C ILE A 607 -1.12 23.52 -7.38
N GLU A 608 -1.57 24.39 -8.27
CA GLU A 608 -2.93 24.92 -8.18
C GLU A 608 -3.89 23.82 -8.63
N ILE A 609 -4.63 23.26 -7.68
CA ILE A 609 -5.66 22.26 -7.93
C ILE A 609 -6.91 22.98 -8.36
N SER A 610 -7.11 23.14 -9.65
CA SER A 610 -8.20 23.93 -10.22
C SER A 610 -8.77 23.34 -11.52
N GLY A 611 -9.00 22.04 -11.54
CA GLY A 611 -9.58 21.35 -12.69
C GLY A 611 -8.57 21.05 -13.82
N PRO A 612 -9.01 20.40 -14.89
CA PRO A 612 -8.10 19.93 -15.92
C PRO A 612 -7.39 21.11 -16.58
N ARG A 613 -6.08 21.20 -16.39
CA ARG A 613 -5.22 22.13 -17.10
C ARG A 613 -4.68 21.47 -18.35
N ALA A 614 -4.81 22.16 -19.48
CA ALA A 614 -3.96 21.87 -20.62
C ALA A 614 -2.51 22.22 -20.20
N VAL A 615 -1.75 21.25 -19.80
CA VAL A 615 -0.33 21.43 -19.52
C VAL A 615 0.37 21.67 -20.85
N THR A 616 0.71 22.90 -21.13
CA THR A 616 1.70 23.20 -22.16
C THR A 616 3.05 22.80 -21.60
N TYR A 617 3.48 21.58 -21.89
CA TYR A 617 4.85 21.17 -21.63
C TYR A 617 5.79 22.08 -22.43
N GLY A 618 6.40 23.03 -21.77
CA GLY A 618 7.60 23.65 -22.33
C GLY A 618 8.62 22.55 -22.53
N PHE A 619 9.05 22.34 -23.76
CA PHE A 619 10.10 21.36 -24.03
C PHE A 619 11.29 21.65 -23.14
N ALA A 620 11.62 20.76 -22.24
CA ALA A 620 12.81 20.91 -21.42
C ALA A 620 14.01 21.12 -22.37
N TRP A 621 14.87 22.08 -22.04
CA TRP A 621 16.00 22.48 -22.90
C TRP A 621 16.87 21.30 -23.38
N TRP A 622 16.99 20.27 -22.54
CA TRP A 622 17.73 19.04 -22.86
C TRP A 622 17.04 18.18 -23.93
N ILE A 623 15.70 18.20 -24.01
CA ILE A 623 14.97 17.54 -25.11
C ILE A 623 15.27 18.25 -26.42
N MET A 624 15.28 19.59 -26.43
CA MET A 624 15.67 20.37 -27.59
C MET A 624 17.11 20.08 -28.00
N LEU A 625 18.00 19.94 -27.02
CA LEU A 625 19.41 19.56 -27.26
C LEU A 625 19.49 18.13 -27.85
N LEU A 626 18.74 17.17 -27.33
CA LEU A 626 18.65 15.80 -27.84
C LEU A 626 18.14 15.78 -29.29
N VAL A 627 17.08 16.52 -29.59
CA VAL A 627 16.54 16.66 -30.95
C VAL A 627 17.61 17.25 -31.87
N PHE A 628 18.27 18.31 -31.42
CA PHE A 628 19.33 18.97 -32.19
C PHE A 628 20.51 18.03 -32.48
N ILE A 629 20.97 17.29 -31.48
CA ILE A 629 22.04 16.28 -31.64
C ILE A 629 21.61 15.20 -32.63
N ASN A 630 20.39 14.69 -32.51
CA ASN A 630 19.88 13.67 -33.43
C ASN A 630 19.78 14.20 -34.87
N VAL A 631 19.32 15.43 -35.08
CA VAL A 631 19.28 16.08 -36.41
C VAL A 631 20.67 16.17 -37.00
N ILE A 632 21.68 16.56 -36.22
CA ILE A 632 23.08 16.61 -36.68
C ILE A 632 23.59 15.21 -37.05
N VAL A 633 23.35 14.21 -36.16
CA VAL A 633 23.81 12.83 -36.40
C VAL A 633 23.15 12.26 -37.67
N PHE A 634 21.82 12.43 -37.82
CA PHE A 634 21.13 12.02 -39.04
C PHE A 634 21.63 12.76 -40.29
N GLY A 635 21.84 14.07 -40.18
CA GLY A 635 22.43 14.86 -41.27
C GLY A 635 23.81 14.34 -41.71
N LEU A 636 24.66 14.03 -40.74
CA LEU A 636 26.01 13.46 -41.00
C LEU A 636 25.91 12.04 -41.60
N LEU A 637 24.99 11.22 -41.14
CA LEU A 637 24.76 9.88 -41.69
C LEU A 637 24.25 9.94 -43.12
N ILE A 638 23.31 10.83 -43.43
CA ILE A 638 22.83 11.08 -44.77
C ILE A 638 23.94 11.58 -45.67
N TRP A 639 24.71 12.59 -45.22
CA TRP A 639 25.85 13.13 -45.93
C TRP A 639 26.88 12.04 -46.27
N ARG A 640 27.22 11.20 -45.28
CA ARG A 640 28.14 10.07 -45.43
C ARG A 640 27.58 9.01 -46.38
N GLY A 641 26.28 8.73 -46.31
CA GLY A 641 25.61 7.85 -47.27
C GLY A 641 25.66 8.34 -48.69
N ILE A 642 25.41 9.65 -48.91
CA ILE A 642 25.51 10.30 -50.19
C ILE A 642 26.98 10.29 -50.69
N ALA A 643 27.94 10.63 -49.80
CA ALA A 643 29.37 10.64 -50.15
C ALA A 643 29.87 9.24 -50.56
N LEU A 644 29.37 8.18 -49.98
CA LEU A 644 29.67 6.79 -50.35
C LEU A 644 28.93 6.35 -51.64
N ALA A 645 27.71 6.81 -51.87
CA ALA A 645 26.93 6.44 -53.01
C ALA A 645 27.33 7.17 -54.30
N LEU A 646 27.75 8.43 -54.21
CA LEU A 646 28.18 9.25 -55.37
C LEU A 646 29.29 8.61 -56.17
N PRO A 647 30.38 8.10 -55.61
CA PRO A 647 31.44 7.40 -56.39
C PRO A 647 30.90 6.13 -57.07
N LEU A 648 30.03 5.34 -56.39
CA LEU A 648 29.43 4.16 -56.92
C LEU A 648 28.48 4.47 -58.11
N VAL A 649 27.68 5.50 -57.99
CA VAL A 649 26.77 5.96 -59.08
C VAL A 649 27.60 6.48 -60.25
N ARG A 650 28.71 7.19 -59.99
CA ARG A 650 29.62 7.69 -60.98
C ARG A 650 30.31 6.52 -61.73
N ASP A 651 30.73 5.52 -61.01
CA ASP A 651 31.35 4.33 -61.57
C ASP A 651 30.38 3.50 -62.43
N VAL A 652 29.12 3.34 -61.96
CA VAL A 652 28.05 2.71 -62.74
C VAL A 652 27.70 3.50 -63.98
N ARG A 653 27.67 4.85 -63.92
CA ARG A 653 27.48 5.73 -65.09
C ARG A 653 28.65 5.67 -66.08
N MET A 654 29.86 5.61 -65.57
CA MET A 654 31.03 5.44 -66.42
C MET A 654 31.06 4.09 -67.11
N ARG A 655 30.74 3.01 -66.39
CA ARG A 655 30.59 1.66 -66.98
C ARG A 655 29.45 1.60 -68.04
N LYS A 656 28.31 2.23 -67.78
CA LYS A 656 27.22 2.36 -68.76
C LYS A 656 27.60 3.21 -69.97
N LYS A 657 28.39 4.24 -69.82
CA LYS A 657 28.93 5.01 -70.99
C LYS A 657 29.96 4.18 -71.79
N ALA A 658 30.77 3.36 -71.10
CA ALA A 658 31.73 2.50 -71.79
C ALA A 658 31.05 1.32 -72.53
N THR A 659 29.85 0.88 -72.09
CA THR A 659 29.06 -0.13 -72.76
C THR A 659 28.09 0.40 -73.84
N ALA A 660 27.87 1.73 -73.88
CA ALA A 660 26.99 2.37 -74.85
C ALA A 660 27.71 2.96 -76.06
N GLY A 661 29.03 2.85 -76.15
CA GLY A 661 29.81 3.09 -77.38
C GLY A 661 29.81 1.86 -78.23
N GLY A 662 28.82 1.73 -79.09
CA GLY A 662 28.74 0.69 -80.13
C GLY A 662 29.89 0.82 -81.09
N PRO A 663 30.26 -0.25 -81.81
CA PRO A 663 31.32 -0.28 -82.79
C PRO A 663 30.77 0.22 -84.09
N ASP A 664 31.19 1.43 -84.48
CA ASP A 664 31.13 1.74 -85.93
C ASP A 664 32.28 2.68 -86.28
N ASP A 665 32.90 2.28 -87.37
CA ASP A 665 33.88 2.97 -88.18
C ASP A 665 35.35 2.82 -87.84
N ASP A 666 35.81 1.63 -88.25
CA ASP A 666 37.17 1.54 -88.73
C ASP A 666 37.15 1.24 -90.22
N PRO A 667 37.53 2.16 -91.11
CA PRO A 667 37.56 1.90 -92.55
C PRO A 667 38.95 1.50 -93.04
N PHE A 668 39.82 0.87 -92.29
CA PHE A 668 41.04 0.24 -92.90
C PHE A 668 41.54 -0.99 -92.14
N GLY A 669 41.23 -2.05 -92.63
CA GLY A 669 41.81 -3.29 -92.94
C GLY A 669 42.97 -3.87 -92.09
N GLY A 670 42.81 -5.17 -91.77
CA GLY A 670 43.93 -6.11 -91.67
C GLY A 670 43.98 -6.90 -90.40
N PRO A 671 44.04 -8.27 -90.54
CA PRO A 671 43.99 -9.15 -89.36
C PRO A 671 45.35 -9.42 -88.78
N ARG A 672 45.46 -9.49 -87.44
CA ARG A 672 46.52 -10.28 -86.80
C ARG A 672 46.02 -11.06 -85.63
N LYS A 673 46.44 -12.27 -85.75
CA LYS A 673 46.20 -13.44 -84.89
C LYS A 673 46.66 -13.32 -83.46
N ARG A 674 45.97 -14.07 -82.68
CA ARG A 674 46.37 -14.92 -81.51
C ARG A 674 47.63 -14.54 -80.75
N ASP A 675 47.56 -14.55 -79.48
CA ASP A 675 48.03 -15.69 -78.68
C ASP A 675 47.47 -15.66 -77.26
N ALA A 676 47.22 -16.89 -76.81
CA ALA A 676 46.86 -17.24 -75.46
C ALA A 676 48.14 -17.23 -74.58
N THR A 677 47.97 -17.03 -73.30
CA THR A 677 48.44 -17.87 -72.18
C THR A 677 48.62 -17.02 -70.91
N GLU A 678 48.14 -17.66 -69.83
CA GLU A 678 48.65 -17.68 -68.45
C GLU A 678 48.66 -16.35 -67.65
N VAL A 679 48.22 -16.30 -66.49
CA VAL A 679 48.00 -17.20 -65.32
C VAL A 679 46.89 -16.54 -64.46
#